data_2cd5b10a1705911aa16926facafed498
#
_entry.id   2cd5b10a1705911aa16926facafed498
#
_cell.length_a   1.000
_cell.length_b   1.000
_cell.length_c   1.000
_cell.angle_alpha   90.00
_cell.angle_beta   90.00
_cell.angle_gamma   90.00
#
_symmetry.space_group_name_H-M   'P 1'
#
loop_
_entity.id
_entity.type
_entity.pdbx_description
1 polymer ?
#
loop_
_entity_poly.entity_id
_entity_poly.type
_entity_poly.pdbx_seq_one_letter_code
_entity_poly.pdbx_strand_id
1 'polypeptide(L)'
;MLTDTTTSFYNATSKLTFRIFVFAIWYIIQFIIGCAILWYTYYHVIGFFIDRVINPLEGQKDNYIVAILIIVLSILIVSLPTVLAFYLMQPVFRIKRNRQEGDGIEVSRSECPNLFAMIDNLTKEIGMSFPKHVYINEQVNASVFYDVAFWNIFIPVKKNLIVGVPLLYSLTEDELRAILAHEFGHFSQRSMKFGSMVRASCEIMSYMVETPSYLAKTIHTWFEASKAFGLYGLVLFVILLVLVYIIDYSQKLNRWMYRWVCKADAGLSREMEFDADRISCSIVGTNIFVSAICKVDATSDNYKAYLRIANSLIDNGYVFDNLFNHYDEVLEKLPSNCRTIISTSEMLSEQIKNNDIPYGIIVESLYDSHPSLTQRINAVKNSNILSESQQSPRPALSLIHASLIQRLSDEVQPKTDSENHILQVIDQDSFNQWIDKEISQNYYDNKHIALFSASWFTFNIDDESLPVIEKSPINEEQRNFLYDYIATESDFRSFKNIDGDTFENYNVIYKGEQLTYKNYGLQLKKLETKYHDLSKKMIEEEKMVYSFMFNHPDSDKEIIKAQWSRLFYCIYVNRYVLDKLEDSRIAIHHTLSNMGQPSEEREGLIQLELQTYLQTLQASIKEMNIEAIGMVANENFINLLKWIVNEADRHYELNNGEYLKQMVIDVPDYLREVHNRLQYGEELQLYRMLKAID
;
A
#
# COMPACT_ATOMS: atom_id res chain seq x y z
N MET A 1 -17.09 15.79 -30.96
CA MET A 1 -16.78 15.20 -29.64
C MET A 1 -15.88 13.97 -29.69
N LEU A 2 -16.01 13.04 -30.64
CA LEU A 2 -15.04 11.95 -30.86
C LEU A 2 -13.63 12.45 -31.28
N THR A 3 -13.53 13.67 -31.83
CA THR A 3 -12.27 14.25 -32.31
C THR A 3 -11.38 14.82 -31.23
N ASP A 4 -11.94 15.34 -30.11
CA ASP A 4 -11.13 15.95 -29.03
C ASP A 4 -10.48 14.89 -28.13
N THR A 5 -11.16 13.78 -27.89
CA THR A 5 -10.62 12.66 -27.09
C THR A 5 -9.49 11.92 -27.82
N THR A 6 -9.59 11.79 -29.15
CA THR A 6 -8.53 11.21 -29.98
C THR A 6 -7.27 12.08 -30.00
N THR A 7 -7.40 13.40 -29.90
CA THR A 7 -6.25 14.33 -29.86
C THR A 7 -5.52 14.28 -28.52
N SER A 8 -6.21 14.23 -27.39
CA SER A 8 -5.60 14.09 -26.04
C SER A 8 -4.84 12.78 -25.92
N PHE A 9 -5.46 11.67 -26.26
CA PHE A 9 -4.85 10.35 -26.27
C PHE A 9 -3.64 10.26 -27.20
N TYR A 10 -3.75 10.79 -28.42
CA TYR A 10 -2.63 10.82 -29.38
C TYR A 10 -1.46 11.65 -28.84
N ASN A 11 -1.73 12.80 -28.22
CA ASN A 11 -0.70 13.65 -27.62
C ASN A 11 -0.01 12.96 -26.43
N ALA A 12 -0.77 12.28 -25.56
CA ALA A 12 -0.23 11.53 -24.45
C ALA A 12 0.65 10.36 -24.92
N THR A 13 0.17 9.60 -25.91
CA THR A 13 0.90 8.49 -26.52
C THR A 13 2.18 8.97 -27.20
N SER A 14 2.13 10.07 -27.96
CA SER A 14 3.29 10.65 -28.64
C SER A 14 4.36 11.13 -27.62
N LYS A 15 3.95 11.81 -26.55
CA LYS A 15 4.87 12.24 -25.47
C LYS A 15 5.55 11.05 -24.81
N LEU A 16 4.81 10.01 -24.50
CA LEU A 16 5.34 8.82 -23.84
C LEU A 16 6.29 8.05 -24.79
N THR A 17 5.90 7.87 -26.06
CA THR A 17 6.75 7.22 -27.08
C THR A 17 8.08 7.95 -27.21
N PHE A 18 8.05 9.27 -27.30
CA PHE A 18 9.27 10.08 -27.37
C PHE A 18 10.17 9.86 -26.14
N ARG A 19 9.60 9.85 -24.93
CA ARG A 19 10.36 9.64 -23.70
C ARG A 19 10.97 8.25 -23.60
N ILE A 20 10.22 7.21 -23.98
CA ILE A 20 10.73 5.84 -24.04
C ILE A 20 11.85 5.71 -25.11
N PHE A 21 11.71 6.37 -26.24
CA PHE A 21 12.74 6.38 -27.28
C PHE A 21 14.05 7.03 -26.79
N VAL A 22 13.96 8.18 -26.12
CA VAL A 22 15.12 8.83 -25.49
C VAL A 22 15.76 7.92 -24.45
N PHE A 23 14.96 7.26 -23.62
CA PHE A 23 15.45 6.28 -22.66
C PHE A 23 16.14 5.08 -23.33
N ALA A 24 15.55 4.52 -24.39
CA ALA A 24 16.13 3.40 -25.12
C ALA A 24 17.50 3.75 -25.72
N ILE A 25 17.64 4.95 -26.31
CA ILE A 25 18.93 5.46 -26.80
C ILE A 25 19.93 5.54 -25.65
N TRP A 26 19.52 6.12 -24.49
CA TRP A 26 20.39 6.23 -23.33
C TRP A 26 20.85 4.86 -22.81
N TYR A 27 19.94 3.89 -22.75
CA TYR A 27 20.28 2.53 -22.34
C TYR A 27 21.23 1.84 -23.32
N ILE A 28 21.00 1.98 -24.63
CA ILE A 28 21.91 1.46 -25.67
C ILE A 28 23.32 2.07 -25.52
N ILE A 29 23.41 3.36 -25.24
CA ILE A 29 24.70 4.03 -25.00
C ILE A 29 25.40 3.41 -23.78
N GLN A 30 24.69 3.25 -22.65
CA GLN A 30 25.25 2.61 -21.45
C GLN A 30 25.70 1.17 -21.73
N PHE A 31 24.92 0.40 -22.48
CA PHE A 31 25.25 -0.97 -22.86
C PHE A 31 26.52 -1.02 -23.73
N ILE A 32 26.62 -0.16 -24.75
CA ILE A 32 27.79 -0.05 -25.61
C ILE A 32 29.03 0.34 -24.79
N ILE A 33 28.90 1.29 -23.87
CA ILE A 33 30.01 1.68 -22.96
C ILE A 33 30.43 0.47 -22.12
N GLY A 34 29.49 -0.29 -21.55
CA GLY A 34 29.77 -1.52 -20.83
C GLY A 34 30.54 -2.55 -21.64
N CYS A 35 30.10 -2.81 -22.86
CA CYS A 35 30.80 -3.70 -23.81
C CYS A 35 32.20 -3.18 -24.16
N ALA A 36 32.35 -1.89 -24.41
CA ALA A 36 33.63 -1.27 -24.72
C ALA A 36 34.62 -1.35 -23.56
N ILE A 37 34.15 -1.13 -22.33
CA ILE A 37 34.97 -1.30 -21.10
C ILE A 37 35.44 -2.74 -20.97
N LEU A 38 34.57 -3.72 -21.16
CA LEU A 38 34.94 -5.15 -21.13
C LEU A 38 35.97 -5.46 -22.21
N TRP A 39 35.69 -5.10 -23.47
CA TRP A 39 36.57 -5.38 -24.58
C TRP A 39 37.96 -4.76 -24.38
N TYR A 40 38.01 -3.47 -24.00
CA TYR A 40 39.27 -2.74 -23.76
C TYR A 40 40.08 -3.37 -22.61
N THR A 41 39.40 -3.66 -21.49
CA THR A 41 40.05 -4.24 -20.30
C THR A 41 40.65 -5.62 -20.59
N TYR A 42 39.84 -6.51 -21.18
CA TYR A 42 40.30 -7.86 -21.49
C TYR A 42 41.41 -7.86 -22.55
N TYR A 43 41.29 -7.03 -23.60
CA TYR A 43 42.31 -6.91 -24.62
C TYR A 43 43.69 -6.50 -24.05
N HIS A 44 43.71 -5.44 -23.25
CA HIS A 44 44.96 -4.95 -22.69
C HIS A 44 45.52 -5.87 -21.59
N VAL A 45 44.67 -6.46 -20.75
CA VAL A 45 45.14 -7.38 -19.70
C VAL A 45 45.64 -8.69 -20.28
N ILE A 46 44.96 -9.25 -21.29
CA ILE A 46 45.41 -10.45 -21.98
C ILE A 46 46.76 -10.17 -22.68
N GLY A 47 46.90 -9.04 -23.37
CA GLY A 47 48.16 -8.63 -24.01
C GLY A 47 49.27 -8.50 -23.00
N PHE A 48 49.04 -7.78 -21.88
CA PHE A 48 49.99 -7.63 -20.79
C PHE A 48 50.38 -8.98 -20.16
N PHE A 49 49.43 -9.88 -19.99
CA PHE A 49 49.64 -11.21 -19.43
C PHE A 49 50.52 -12.06 -20.34
N ILE A 50 50.26 -12.04 -21.66
CA ILE A 50 51.08 -12.77 -22.65
C ILE A 50 52.53 -12.23 -22.63
N ASP A 51 52.69 -10.91 -22.71
CA ASP A 51 54.00 -10.27 -22.83
C ASP A 51 54.87 -10.37 -21.58
N ARG A 52 54.26 -10.36 -20.39
CA ARG A 52 54.99 -10.26 -19.12
C ARG A 52 55.03 -11.53 -18.30
N VAL A 53 54.11 -12.48 -18.55
CA VAL A 53 54.04 -13.75 -17.80
C VAL A 53 54.40 -14.92 -18.68
N ILE A 54 53.74 -15.09 -19.85
CA ILE A 54 53.97 -16.25 -20.69
C ILE A 54 55.32 -16.19 -21.39
N ASN A 55 55.65 -15.08 -22.07
CA ASN A 55 56.91 -14.94 -22.81
C ASN A 55 58.18 -15.03 -21.92
N PRO A 56 58.26 -14.44 -20.71
CA PRO A 56 59.41 -14.61 -19.82
C PRO A 56 59.51 -15.98 -19.16
N LEU A 57 58.38 -16.70 -18.89
CA LEU A 57 58.39 -18.03 -18.28
C LEU A 57 59.00 -19.10 -19.20
N GLU A 58 58.99 -18.91 -20.52
CA GLU A 58 59.65 -19.81 -21.47
C GLU A 58 61.18 -19.77 -21.36
N GLY A 59 61.75 -18.72 -20.69
CA GLY A 59 63.19 -18.52 -20.61
C GLY A 59 63.85 -18.68 -19.21
N GLN A 60 63.11 -18.61 -18.09
CA GLN A 60 63.68 -18.62 -16.73
C GLN A 60 62.75 -19.33 -15.73
N LYS A 61 63.23 -20.43 -15.13
CA LYS A 61 62.51 -21.27 -14.16
C LYS A 61 62.33 -20.69 -12.74
N ASP A 62 62.98 -19.55 -12.39
CA ASP A 62 63.14 -19.15 -10.99
C ASP A 62 62.25 -18.01 -10.49
N ASN A 63 61.25 -17.51 -11.28
CA ASN A 63 60.47 -16.34 -10.90
C ASN A 63 58.94 -16.60 -10.70
N TYR A 64 58.54 -17.76 -10.16
CA TYR A 64 57.17 -18.11 -9.88
C TYR A 64 56.44 -17.12 -8.95
N ILE A 65 57.15 -16.54 -7.98
CA ILE A 65 56.59 -15.56 -7.03
C ILE A 65 56.15 -14.28 -7.77
N VAL A 66 57.01 -13.78 -8.68
CA VAL A 66 56.71 -12.59 -9.49
C VAL A 66 55.56 -12.85 -10.44
N ALA A 67 55.50 -14.04 -11.05
CA ALA A 67 54.37 -14.45 -11.91
C ALA A 67 53.04 -14.52 -11.14
N ILE A 68 53.02 -15.11 -9.94
CA ILE A 68 51.83 -15.15 -9.07
C ILE A 68 51.41 -13.73 -8.70
N LEU A 69 52.33 -12.85 -8.36
CA LEU A 69 52.03 -11.46 -7.99
C LEU A 69 51.43 -10.67 -9.15
N ILE A 70 51.93 -10.88 -10.39
CA ILE A 70 51.38 -10.28 -11.60
C ILE A 70 49.97 -10.84 -11.91
N ILE A 71 49.73 -12.13 -11.72
CA ILE A 71 48.42 -12.75 -11.88
C ILE A 71 47.40 -12.14 -10.91
N VAL A 72 47.75 -12.07 -9.63
CA VAL A 72 46.87 -11.46 -8.59
C VAL A 72 46.58 -10.00 -8.92
N LEU A 73 47.58 -9.23 -9.32
CA LEU A 73 47.40 -7.83 -9.68
C LEU A 73 46.53 -7.68 -10.93
N SER A 74 46.68 -8.56 -11.92
CA SER A 74 45.88 -8.58 -13.14
C SER A 74 44.40 -8.88 -12.83
N ILE A 75 44.11 -9.86 -11.97
CA ILE A 75 42.76 -10.17 -11.49
C ILE A 75 42.15 -8.94 -10.80
N LEU A 76 42.92 -8.28 -9.98
CA LEU A 76 42.50 -7.07 -9.29
C LEU A 76 42.13 -5.95 -10.28
N ILE A 77 43.01 -5.66 -11.25
CA ILE A 77 42.81 -4.60 -12.25
C ILE A 77 41.59 -4.89 -13.14
N VAL A 78 41.34 -6.16 -13.47
CA VAL A 78 40.18 -6.56 -14.31
C VAL A 78 38.84 -6.50 -13.55
N SER A 79 38.85 -6.76 -12.23
CA SER A 79 37.61 -6.89 -11.47
C SER A 79 36.77 -5.61 -11.42
N LEU A 80 37.41 -4.45 -11.23
CA LEU A 80 36.69 -3.16 -11.12
C LEU A 80 35.97 -2.76 -12.44
N PRO A 81 36.62 -2.70 -13.61
CA PRO A 81 35.95 -2.41 -14.86
C PRO A 81 34.89 -3.47 -15.22
N THR A 82 35.14 -4.74 -14.88
CA THR A 82 34.17 -5.81 -15.11
C THR A 82 32.88 -5.58 -14.29
N VAL A 83 33.01 -5.25 -13.02
CA VAL A 83 31.88 -4.94 -12.14
C VAL A 83 31.11 -3.71 -12.66
N LEU A 84 31.82 -2.67 -13.10
CA LEU A 84 31.18 -1.49 -13.70
C LEU A 84 30.42 -1.84 -15.00
N ALA A 85 31.03 -2.65 -15.86
CA ALA A 85 30.38 -3.07 -17.09
C ALA A 85 29.12 -3.91 -16.81
N PHE A 86 29.18 -4.86 -15.88
CA PHE A 86 28.02 -5.63 -15.45
C PHE A 86 26.93 -4.75 -14.82
N TYR A 87 27.32 -3.71 -14.09
CA TYR A 87 26.36 -2.72 -13.58
C TYR A 87 25.65 -1.99 -14.71
N LEU A 88 26.37 -1.51 -15.73
CA LEU A 88 25.76 -0.81 -16.87
C LEU A 88 24.87 -1.72 -17.72
N MET A 89 25.16 -3.03 -17.75
CA MET A 89 24.43 -4.03 -18.52
C MET A 89 23.35 -4.78 -17.72
N GLN A 90 23.25 -4.54 -16.41
CA GLN A 90 22.44 -5.34 -15.47
C GLN A 90 20.99 -5.60 -15.89
N PRO A 91 20.24 -4.67 -16.52
CA PRO A 91 18.84 -4.93 -16.87
C PRO A 91 18.67 -6.16 -17.77
N VAL A 92 19.61 -6.39 -18.70
CA VAL A 92 19.58 -7.57 -19.60
C VAL A 92 19.62 -8.88 -18.83
N PHE A 93 20.35 -8.92 -17.69
CA PHE A 93 20.55 -10.13 -16.90
C PHE A 93 19.46 -10.31 -15.82
N ARG A 94 18.69 -9.26 -15.49
CA ARG A 94 17.67 -9.27 -14.44
C ARG A 94 16.25 -9.53 -14.93
N ILE A 95 16.02 -9.54 -16.25
CA ILE A 95 14.71 -9.83 -16.83
C ILE A 95 14.30 -11.25 -16.41
N LYS A 96 13.54 -11.34 -15.33
CA LYS A 96 12.97 -12.59 -14.84
C LYS A 96 11.76 -12.96 -15.69
N ARG A 97 11.67 -14.23 -16.02
CA ARG A 97 10.48 -14.83 -16.63
C ARG A 97 9.45 -15.06 -15.51
N ASN A 98 8.76 -13.99 -15.09
CA ASN A 98 7.64 -14.13 -14.15
C ASN A 98 6.48 -14.78 -14.91
N ARG A 99 6.20 -16.03 -14.60
CA ARG A 99 4.94 -16.67 -14.94
C ARG A 99 3.95 -16.19 -13.88
N GLN A 100 3.02 -15.30 -14.25
CA GLN A 100 1.82 -15.12 -13.45
C GLN A 100 0.99 -16.39 -13.67
N GLU A 101 1.03 -17.33 -12.74
CA GLU A 101 0.03 -18.38 -12.64
C GLU A 101 -1.25 -17.69 -12.17
N GLY A 102 -2.37 -18.01 -12.82
CA GLY A 102 -3.67 -17.46 -12.41
C GLY A 102 -3.96 -17.95 -10.99
N ASP A 103 -4.06 -17.01 -10.04
CA ASP A 103 -4.57 -17.29 -8.70
C ASP A 103 -6.05 -17.62 -8.81
N GLY A 104 -6.43 -18.88 -8.57
CA GLY A 104 -7.83 -19.31 -8.57
C GLY A 104 -8.09 -20.60 -9.37
N ILE A 105 -9.34 -20.98 -9.39
CA ILE A 105 -9.81 -22.19 -10.05
C ILE A 105 -10.14 -21.90 -11.51
N GLU A 106 -9.53 -22.62 -12.43
CA GLU A 106 -9.91 -22.57 -13.85
C GLU A 106 -11.31 -23.18 -14.03
N VAL A 107 -12.18 -22.46 -14.76
CA VAL A 107 -13.53 -22.90 -15.08
C VAL A 107 -13.70 -23.15 -16.56
N SER A 108 -14.51 -24.14 -16.87
CA SER A 108 -14.80 -24.56 -18.26
C SER A 108 -16.16 -24.06 -18.74
N ARG A 109 -16.36 -24.05 -20.06
CA ARG A 109 -17.64 -23.69 -20.69
C ARG A 109 -18.80 -24.63 -20.27
N SER A 110 -18.50 -25.87 -19.95
CA SER A 110 -19.50 -26.85 -19.46
C SER A 110 -19.92 -26.58 -18.03
N GLU A 111 -19.05 -26.03 -17.20
CA GLU A 111 -19.32 -25.68 -15.80
C GLU A 111 -20.06 -24.35 -15.65
N CYS A 112 -19.75 -23.35 -16.51
CA CYS A 112 -20.31 -21.99 -16.44
C CYS A 112 -20.87 -21.52 -17.79
N PRO A 113 -21.85 -22.20 -18.39
CA PRO A 113 -22.32 -21.87 -19.74
C PRO A 113 -22.81 -20.43 -19.86
N ASN A 114 -23.51 -19.90 -18.85
CA ASN A 114 -24.06 -18.54 -18.86
C ASN A 114 -22.98 -17.46 -18.79
N LEU A 115 -21.97 -17.63 -17.94
CA LEU A 115 -20.82 -16.74 -17.86
C LEU A 115 -20.05 -16.71 -19.20
N PHE A 116 -19.81 -17.88 -19.77
CA PHE A 116 -19.13 -17.99 -21.06
C PHE A 116 -19.94 -17.38 -22.21
N ALA A 117 -21.29 -17.50 -22.18
CA ALA A 117 -22.15 -16.84 -23.14
C ALA A 117 -22.09 -15.30 -23.04
N MET A 118 -22.06 -14.76 -21.80
CA MET A 118 -21.86 -13.32 -21.56
C MET A 118 -20.51 -12.86 -22.12
N ILE A 119 -19.42 -13.57 -21.84
CA ILE A 119 -18.07 -13.26 -22.34
C ILE A 119 -18.02 -13.35 -23.86
N ASP A 120 -18.65 -14.37 -24.49
CA ASP A 120 -18.73 -14.50 -25.94
C ASP A 120 -19.43 -13.29 -26.60
N ASN A 121 -20.54 -12.84 -26.02
CA ASN A 121 -21.29 -11.69 -26.51
C ASN A 121 -20.46 -10.41 -26.39
N LEU A 122 -19.87 -10.15 -25.23
CA LEU A 122 -19.03 -8.96 -24.98
C LEU A 122 -17.82 -8.93 -25.90
N THR A 123 -17.12 -10.05 -26.06
CA THR A 123 -15.91 -10.10 -26.91
C THR A 123 -16.26 -9.85 -28.39
N LYS A 124 -17.43 -10.28 -28.87
CA LYS A 124 -17.93 -9.98 -30.21
C LYS A 124 -18.31 -8.50 -30.37
N GLU A 125 -19.01 -7.92 -29.40
CA GLU A 125 -19.42 -6.50 -29.40
C GLU A 125 -18.21 -5.56 -29.41
N ILE A 126 -17.16 -5.89 -28.61
CA ILE A 126 -15.95 -5.10 -28.52
C ILE A 126 -14.98 -5.38 -29.67
N GLY A 127 -15.15 -6.49 -30.39
CA GLY A 127 -14.25 -6.89 -31.49
C GLY A 127 -12.92 -7.52 -31.02
N MET A 128 -12.96 -8.26 -29.92
CA MET A 128 -11.80 -8.86 -29.28
C MET A 128 -11.85 -10.39 -29.35
N SER A 129 -10.68 -11.06 -29.26
CA SER A 129 -10.64 -12.53 -29.16
C SER A 129 -11.06 -13.00 -27.79
N PHE A 130 -11.77 -14.14 -27.72
CA PHE A 130 -12.14 -14.79 -26.47
C PHE A 130 -10.91 -15.12 -25.59
N PRO A 131 -10.96 -14.96 -24.27
CA PRO A 131 -9.91 -15.35 -23.35
C PRO A 131 -9.52 -16.84 -23.49
N LYS A 132 -8.23 -17.14 -23.29
CA LYS A 132 -7.74 -18.53 -23.40
C LYS A 132 -8.22 -19.38 -22.24
N HIS A 133 -8.08 -18.84 -21.00
CA HIS A 133 -8.53 -19.42 -19.75
C HIS A 133 -9.38 -18.43 -19.00
N VAL A 134 -10.35 -18.91 -18.26
CA VAL A 134 -11.20 -18.14 -17.34
C VAL A 134 -11.04 -18.74 -15.95
N TYR A 135 -10.72 -17.89 -14.98
CA TYR A 135 -10.51 -18.28 -13.57
C TYR A 135 -11.51 -17.59 -12.67
N ILE A 136 -11.86 -18.25 -11.57
CA ILE A 136 -12.56 -17.63 -10.45
C ILE A 136 -11.68 -17.67 -9.20
N ASN A 137 -11.72 -16.64 -8.38
CA ASN A 137 -10.98 -16.57 -7.12
C ASN A 137 -11.77 -15.90 -5.99
N GLU A 138 -11.17 -15.85 -4.81
CA GLU A 138 -11.75 -15.26 -3.59
C GLU A 138 -11.54 -13.75 -3.46
N GLN A 139 -10.81 -13.12 -4.36
CA GLN A 139 -10.48 -11.70 -4.29
C GLN A 139 -11.59 -10.82 -4.89
N VAL A 140 -11.70 -9.58 -4.42
CA VAL A 140 -12.59 -8.59 -5.02
C VAL A 140 -11.90 -8.00 -6.25
N ASN A 141 -11.89 -8.74 -7.34
CA ASN A 141 -11.27 -8.29 -8.58
C ASN A 141 -12.00 -8.84 -9.82
N ALA A 142 -11.83 -8.14 -10.93
CA ALA A 142 -12.01 -8.68 -12.27
C ALA A 142 -10.87 -8.12 -13.10
N SER A 143 -10.11 -8.98 -13.76
CA SER A 143 -8.95 -8.52 -14.55
C SER A 143 -8.63 -9.48 -15.69
N VAL A 144 -8.02 -8.92 -16.71
CA VAL A 144 -7.47 -9.67 -17.84
C VAL A 144 -5.94 -9.61 -17.77
N PHE A 145 -5.28 -10.74 -17.88
CA PHE A 145 -3.82 -10.83 -17.76
C PHE A 145 -3.19 -11.74 -18.81
N TYR A 146 -1.86 -11.71 -18.90
CA TYR A 146 -1.08 -12.52 -19.83
C TYR A 146 -0.18 -13.52 -19.07
N ASP A 147 -0.02 -14.71 -19.61
CA ASP A 147 0.87 -15.74 -19.05
C ASP A 147 2.37 -15.35 -19.05
N VAL A 148 2.80 -14.43 -19.95
CA VAL A 148 4.21 -14.04 -20.11
C VAL A 148 4.33 -12.58 -20.54
N ALA A 149 4.84 -11.70 -19.67
CA ALA A 149 4.86 -10.25 -19.90
C ALA A 149 5.87 -9.78 -20.98
N PHE A 150 7.11 -10.26 -20.97
CA PHE A 150 8.19 -9.71 -21.81
C PHE A 150 8.04 -10.06 -23.31
N TRP A 151 7.68 -11.30 -23.64
CA TRP A 151 7.56 -11.74 -25.04
C TRP A 151 6.31 -11.23 -25.73
N ASN A 152 5.34 -10.69 -24.98
CA ASN A 152 4.11 -10.09 -25.52
C ASN A 152 4.36 -8.86 -26.39
N ILE A 153 5.55 -8.24 -26.29
CA ILE A 153 5.97 -7.13 -27.13
C ILE A 153 6.13 -7.58 -28.58
N PHE A 154 6.63 -8.80 -28.79
CA PHE A 154 7.01 -9.32 -30.11
C PHE A 154 6.00 -10.31 -30.68
N ILE A 155 5.30 -11.07 -29.81
CA ILE A 155 4.41 -12.16 -30.19
C ILE A 155 3.02 -11.91 -29.59
N PRO A 156 1.92 -11.96 -30.39
CA PRO A 156 0.57 -11.88 -29.85
C PRO A 156 0.30 -13.07 -28.93
N VAL A 157 0.17 -12.83 -27.63
CA VAL A 157 -0.15 -13.86 -26.64
C VAL A 157 -1.63 -13.80 -26.30
N LYS A 158 -2.26 -14.97 -26.13
CA LYS A 158 -3.65 -15.06 -25.71
C LYS A 158 -3.78 -14.61 -24.25
N LYS A 159 -4.91 -14.04 -23.93
CA LYS A 159 -5.23 -13.44 -22.63
C LYS A 159 -6.01 -14.40 -21.80
N ASN A 160 -5.90 -14.28 -20.49
CA ASN A 160 -6.70 -14.98 -19.50
C ASN A 160 -7.60 -13.96 -18.78
N LEU A 161 -8.74 -14.42 -18.30
CA LEU A 161 -9.68 -13.63 -17.49
C LEU A 161 -9.74 -14.23 -16.09
N ILE A 162 -9.75 -13.39 -15.07
CA ILE A 162 -10.06 -13.77 -13.70
C ILE A 162 -11.25 -12.94 -13.20
N VAL A 163 -12.16 -13.58 -12.45
CA VAL A 163 -13.35 -12.94 -11.88
C VAL A 163 -13.47 -13.39 -10.42
N GLY A 164 -13.52 -12.42 -9.52
CA GLY A 164 -13.66 -12.66 -8.09
C GLY A 164 -15.09 -13.02 -7.69
N VAL A 165 -15.25 -14.06 -6.92
CA VAL A 165 -16.57 -14.51 -6.39
C VAL A 165 -17.27 -13.41 -5.56
N PRO A 166 -16.58 -12.61 -4.73
CA PRO A 166 -17.25 -11.51 -4.01
C PRO A 166 -17.93 -10.49 -4.92
N LEU A 167 -17.41 -10.25 -6.14
CA LEU A 167 -18.10 -9.39 -7.12
C LEU A 167 -19.39 -10.01 -7.64
N LEU A 168 -19.42 -11.34 -7.79
CA LEU A 168 -20.63 -12.04 -8.24
C LEU A 168 -21.76 -11.98 -7.21
N TYR A 169 -21.45 -11.89 -5.93
CA TYR A 169 -22.41 -11.68 -4.85
C TYR A 169 -22.96 -10.25 -4.83
N SER A 170 -22.13 -9.26 -5.14
CA SER A 170 -22.48 -7.85 -4.98
C SER A 170 -23.12 -7.22 -6.22
N LEU A 171 -22.87 -7.78 -7.41
CA LEU A 171 -23.28 -7.21 -8.68
C LEU A 171 -24.48 -7.93 -9.30
N THR A 172 -25.24 -7.21 -10.11
CA THR A 172 -26.19 -7.79 -11.06
C THR A 172 -25.46 -8.27 -12.32
N GLU A 173 -26.13 -9.06 -13.17
CA GLU A 173 -25.57 -9.52 -14.44
C GLU A 173 -25.11 -8.36 -15.33
N ASP A 174 -25.91 -7.27 -15.41
CA ASP A 174 -25.57 -6.10 -16.23
C ASP A 174 -24.42 -5.27 -15.62
N GLU A 175 -24.33 -5.18 -14.30
CA GLU A 175 -23.22 -4.54 -13.62
C GLU A 175 -21.92 -5.32 -13.78
N LEU A 176 -21.95 -6.66 -13.69
CA LEU A 176 -20.79 -7.50 -14.02
C LEU A 176 -20.39 -7.33 -15.49
N ARG A 177 -21.39 -7.28 -16.40
CA ARG A 177 -21.15 -7.02 -17.82
C ARG A 177 -20.46 -5.67 -18.03
N ALA A 178 -20.84 -4.63 -17.25
CA ALA A 178 -20.16 -3.33 -17.28
C ALA A 178 -18.70 -3.42 -16.88
N ILE A 179 -18.39 -4.13 -15.80
CA ILE A 179 -17.01 -4.30 -15.34
C ILE A 179 -16.18 -5.12 -16.35
N LEU A 180 -16.74 -6.23 -16.87
CA LEU A 180 -16.06 -7.01 -17.91
C LEU A 180 -15.89 -6.22 -19.22
N ALA A 181 -16.86 -5.38 -19.60
CA ALA A 181 -16.75 -4.50 -20.77
C ALA A 181 -15.63 -3.46 -20.60
N HIS A 182 -15.47 -2.91 -19.39
CA HIS A 182 -14.36 -2.02 -19.04
C HIS A 182 -13.02 -2.75 -19.18
N GLU A 183 -12.86 -3.93 -18.56
CA GLU A 183 -11.65 -4.74 -18.66
C GLU A 183 -11.31 -5.12 -20.11
N PHE A 184 -12.32 -5.50 -20.88
CA PHE A 184 -12.14 -5.78 -22.30
C PHE A 184 -11.88 -4.53 -23.13
N GLY A 185 -12.40 -3.38 -22.70
CA GLY A 185 -12.15 -2.06 -23.28
C GLY A 185 -10.68 -1.73 -23.33
N HIS A 186 -9.95 -1.95 -22.24
CA HIS A 186 -8.50 -1.81 -22.19
C HIS A 186 -7.81 -2.62 -23.29
N PHE A 187 -8.40 -3.71 -23.77
CA PHE A 187 -7.81 -4.65 -24.68
C PHE A 187 -8.27 -4.51 -26.15
N SER A 188 -9.29 -3.72 -26.40
CA SER A 188 -9.78 -3.47 -27.76
C SER A 188 -8.93 -2.43 -28.51
N GLN A 189 -8.20 -1.61 -27.79
CA GLN A 189 -7.46 -0.49 -28.32
C GLN A 189 -6.10 -0.91 -28.89
N ARG A 190 -5.66 -0.24 -29.96
CA ARG A 190 -4.30 -0.37 -30.50
C ARG A 190 -3.20 -0.01 -29.49
N SER A 191 -3.57 0.69 -28.41
CA SER A 191 -2.70 1.12 -27.32
C SER A 191 -2.10 -0.01 -26.50
N MET A 192 -2.69 -1.21 -26.53
CA MET A 192 -2.21 -2.33 -25.72
C MET A 192 -0.82 -2.88 -26.05
N LYS A 193 -0.47 -2.93 -27.36
CA LYS A 193 0.91 -3.28 -27.72
C LYS A 193 1.88 -2.25 -27.17
N PHE A 194 1.42 -1.02 -27.09
CA PHE A 194 2.18 0.10 -26.53
C PHE A 194 2.29 0.01 -25.00
N GLY A 195 1.20 -0.30 -24.30
CA GLY A 195 1.20 -0.47 -22.84
C GLY A 195 2.13 -1.58 -22.33
N SER A 196 2.24 -2.71 -23.07
CA SER A 196 3.19 -3.77 -22.72
C SER A 196 4.66 -3.33 -22.91
N MET A 197 4.93 -2.55 -23.97
CA MET A 197 6.26 -1.97 -24.21
C MET A 197 6.62 -0.95 -23.11
N VAL A 198 5.67 -0.13 -22.69
CA VAL A 198 5.84 0.84 -21.61
C VAL A 198 6.15 0.15 -20.31
N ARG A 199 5.35 -0.86 -19.93
CA ARG A 199 5.54 -1.63 -18.70
C ARG A 199 6.91 -2.30 -18.66
N ALA A 200 7.32 -2.94 -19.75
CA ALA A 200 8.66 -3.53 -19.87
C ALA A 200 9.77 -2.47 -19.77
N SER A 201 9.56 -1.27 -20.35
CA SER A 201 10.50 -0.16 -20.22
C SER A 201 10.61 0.35 -18.80
N CYS A 202 9.48 0.49 -18.08
CA CYS A 202 9.45 0.88 -16.67
C CYS A 202 10.13 -0.17 -15.78
N GLU A 203 9.93 -1.46 -16.06
CA GLU A 203 10.61 -2.56 -15.36
C GLU A 203 12.13 -2.53 -15.58
N ILE A 204 12.59 -2.33 -16.81
CA ILE A 204 14.01 -2.16 -17.14
C ILE A 204 14.58 -0.94 -16.38
N MET A 205 13.87 0.18 -16.40
CA MET A 205 14.29 1.40 -15.69
C MET A 205 14.36 1.21 -14.16
N SER A 206 13.43 0.47 -13.56
CA SER A 206 13.48 0.19 -12.12
C SER A 206 14.75 -0.56 -11.74
N TYR A 207 15.15 -1.56 -12.53
CA TYR A 207 16.43 -2.27 -12.32
C TYR A 207 17.66 -1.37 -12.48
N MET A 208 17.60 -0.33 -13.32
CA MET A 208 18.70 0.62 -13.48
C MET A 208 18.81 1.62 -12.32
N VAL A 209 17.73 1.88 -11.62
CA VAL A 209 17.67 2.77 -10.45
C VAL A 209 18.18 2.07 -9.19
N GLU A 210 17.96 0.76 -9.08
CA GLU A 210 18.40 -0.04 -7.94
C GLU A 210 19.92 -0.26 -7.94
N THR A 211 20.56 -0.09 -6.78
CA THR A 211 21.97 -0.48 -6.60
C THR A 211 22.06 -1.97 -6.31
N PRO A 212 22.71 -2.77 -7.15
CA PRO A 212 22.84 -4.20 -6.88
C PRO A 212 23.68 -4.43 -5.61
N SER A 213 23.23 -5.33 -4.74
CA SER A 213 23.95 -5.67 -3.50
C SER A 213 25.38 -6.16 -3.73
N TYR A 214 25.64 -6.85 -4.86
CA TYR A 214 26.98 -7.29 -5.22
C TYR A 214 27.92 -6.11 -5.50
N LEU A 215 27.43 -5.04 -6.13
CA LEU A 215 28.21 -3.85 -6.43
C LEU A 215 28.64 -3.14 -5.15
N ALA A 216 27.69 -2.93 -4.23
CA ALA A 216 27.98 -2.32 -2.93
C ALA A 216 29.00 -3.15 -2.13
N LYS A 217 28.81 -4.47 -2.05
CA LYS A 217 29.76 -5.38 -1.38
C LYS A 217 31.14 -5.35 -2.01
N THR A 218 31.22 -5.37 -3.34
CA THR A 218 32.50 -5.33 -4.04
C THR A 218 33.25 -4.04 -3.78
N ILE A 219 32.57 -2.89 -3.90
CA ILE A 219 33.18 -1.58 -3.63
C ILE A 219 33.65 -1.51 -2.18
N HIS A 220 32.83 -1.94 -1.23
CA HIS A 220 33.22 -1.97 0.19
C HIS A 220 34.47 -2.83 0.43
N THR A 221 34.51 -4.05 -0.13
CA THR A 221 35.67 -4.95 -0.02
C THR A 221 36.94 -4.29 -0.55
N TRP A 222 36.84 -3.56 -1.66
CA TRP A 222 37.99 -2.84 -2.24
C TRP A 222 38.41 -1.63 -1.43
N PHE A 223 37.49 -0.90 -0.80
CA PHE A 223 37.83 0.17 0.15
C PHE A 223 38.61 -0.36 1.33
N GLU A 224 38.17 -1.48 1.92
CA GLU A 224 38.94 -2.11 3.02
C GLU A 224 40.33 -2.60 2.57
N ALA A 225 40.40 -3.21 1.40
CA ALA A 225 41.68 -3.63 0.82
C ALA A 225 42.60 -2.44 0.58
N SER A 226 42.12 -1.30 0.13
CA SER A 226 42.91 -0.11 -0.13
C SER A 226 43.69 0.38 1.11
N LYS A 227 43.08 0.24 2.30
CA LYS A 227 43.70 0.60 3.59
C LYS A 227 44.96 -0.22 3.89
N ALA A 228 45.04 -1.46 3.39
CA ALA A 228 46.17 -2.37 3.64
C ALA A 228 47.39 -2.11 2.75
N PHE A 229 47.25 -1.36 1.64
CA PHE A 229 48.34 -1.18 0.64
C PHE A 229 49.15 0.11 0.79
N GLY A 230 49.05 0.85 1.90
CA GLY A 230 49.83 2.06 2.17
C GLY A 230 49.71 3.12 1.05
N LEU A 231 50.84 3.63 0.52
CA LEU A 231 50.83 4.67 -0.50
C LEU A 231 50.16 4.23 -1.83
N TYR A 232 50.28 2.96 -2.19
CA TYR A 232 49.59 2.39 -3.37
C TYR A 232 48.08 2.27 -3.14
N GLY A 233 47.69 2.07 -1.90
CA GLY A 233 46.27 2.08 -1.49
C GLY A 233 45.60 3.43 -1.71
N LEU A 234 46.34 4.54 -1.58
CA LEU A 234 45.84 5.88 -1.87
C LEU A 234 45.40 6.04 -3.34
N VAL A 235 46.20 5.50 -4.28
CA VAL A 235 45.87 5.52 -5.71
C VAL A 235 44.59 4.70 -5.97
N LEU A 236 44.51 3.49 -5.39
CA LEU A 236 43.31 2.64 -5.50
C LEU A 236 42.08 3.34 -4.90
N PHE A 237 42.22 3.98 -3.75
CA PHE A 237 41.18 4.75 -3.09
C PHE A 237 40.64 5.86 -4.01
N VAL A 238 41.51 6.65 -4.66
CA VAL A 238 41.08 7.70 -5.60
C VAL A 238 40.34 7.11 -6.80
N ILE A 239 40.80 5.97 -7.34
CA ILE A 239 40.07 5.27 -8.44
C ILE A 239 38.71 4.83 -8.00
N LEU A 240 38.57 4.28 -6.80
CA LEU A 240 37.30 3.87 -6.23
C LEU A 240 36.36 5.06 -6.03
N LEU A 241 36.82 6.20 -5.55
CA LEU A 241 36.04 7.42 -5.41
C LEU A 241 35.49 7.89 -6.76
N VAL A 242 36.32 7.90 -7.81
CA VAL A 242 35.90 8.26 -9.17
C VAL A 242 34.83 7.29 -9.68
N LEU A 243 35.01 5.98 -9.47
CA LEU A 243 34.05 4.95 -9.84
C LEU A 243 32.70 5.15 -9.16
N VAL A 244 32.73 5.37 -7.86
CA VAL A 244 31.53 5.62 -7.05
C VAL A 244 30.81 6.89 -7.54
N TYR A 245 31.56 7.95 -7.86
CA TYR A 245 30.99 9.18 -8.42
C TYR A 245 30.31 8.97 -9.79
N ILE A 246 30.92 8.17 -10.67
CA ILE A 246 30.34 7.82 -11.96
C ILE A 246 29.04 7.02 -11.79
N ILE A 247 29.02 6.07 -10.86
CA ILE A 247 27.84 5.25 -10.56
C ILE A 247 26.72 6.14 -9.99
N ASP A 248 27.02 7.00 -9.02
CA ASP A 248 26.03 7.90 -8.41
C ASP A 248 25.43 8.88 -9.44
N TYR A 249 26.27 9.47 -10.29
CA TYR A 249 25.81 10.34 -11.36
C TYR A 249 24.92 9.59 -12.36
N SER A 250 25.31 8.38 -12.76
CA SER A 250 24.50 7.52 -13.63
C SER A 250 23.15 7.19 -12.99
N GLN A 251 23.14 6.88 -11.69
CA GLN A 251 21.90 6.60 -10.96
C GLN A 251 20.99 7.82 -10.83
N LYS A 252 21.55 9.01 -10.57
CA LYS A 252 20.78 10.26 -10.53
C LYS A 252 20.09 10.52 -11.87
N LEU A 253 20.81 10.30 -12.97
CA LEU A 253 20.25 10.46 -14.31
C LEU A 253 19.19 9.39 -14.62
N ASN A 254 19.46 8.12 -14.26
CA ASN A 254 18.49 7.04 -14.41
C ASN A 254 17.21 7.29 -13.60
N ARG A 255 17.31 7.75 -12.35
CA ARG A 255 16.17 8.14 -11.51
C ARG A 255 15.36 9.29 -12.11
N TRP A 256 16.05 10.32 -12.62
CA TRP A 256 15.39 11.44 -13.31
C TRP A 256 14.63 10.96 -14.55
N MET A 257 15.24 10.14 -15.41
CA MET A 257 14.60 9.58 -16.59
C MET A 257 13.43 8.66 -16.22
N TYR A 258 13.57 7.83 -15.22
CA TYR A 258 12.52 6.97 -14.71
C TYR A 258 11.28 7.79 -14.30
N ARG A 259 11.46 8.80 -13.43
CA ARG A 259 10.38 9.70 -13.02
C ARG A 259 9.74 10.42 -14.22
N TRP A 260 10.56 10.84 -15.16
CA TRP A 260 10.08 11.54 -16.37
C TRP A 260 9.23 10.65 -17.26
N VAL A 261 9.56 9.38 -17.41
CA VAL A 261 8.78 8.38 -18.17
C VAL A 261 7.53 7.99 -17.38
N CYS A 262 7.65 7.64 -16.09
CA CYS A 262 6.52 7.24 -15.24
C CYS A 262 5.42 8.32 -15.16
N LYS A 263 5.80 9.61 -15.10
CA LYS A 263 4.82 10.71 -15.12
C LYS A 263 4.03 10.78 -16.44
N ALA A 264 4.63 10.40 -17.57
CA ALA A 264 3.93 10.35 -18.85
C ALA A 264 3.09 9.08 -18.97
N ASP A 265 3.56 7.97 -18.42
CA ASP A 265 2.86 6.69 -18.37
C ASP A 265 1.58 6.81 -17.55
N ALA A 266 1.66 7.38 -16.35
CA ALA A 266 0.50 7.65 -15.51
C ALA A 266 -0.55 8.52 -16.21
N GLY A 267 -0.10 9.55 -16.96
CA GLY A 267 -1.00 10.38 -17.77
C GLY A 267 -1.71 9.60 -18.87
N LEU A 268 -1.00 8.72 -19.59
CA LEU A 268 -1.59 7.86 -20.61
C LEU A 268 -2.52 6.81 -19.97
N SER A 269 -2.11 6.21 -18.86
CA SER A 269 -2.93 5.22 -18.15
C SER A 269 -4.28 5.79 -17.75
N ARG A 270 -4.33 7.04 -17.22
CA ARG A 270 -5.59 7.71 -16.90
C ARG A 270 -6.48 7.92 -18.14
N GLU A 271 -5.91 8.31 -19.28
CA GLU A 271 -6.68 8.42 -20.52
C GLU A 271 -7.23 7.06 -20.99
N MET A 272 -6.46 5.98 -20.77
CA MET A 272 -6.90 4.61 -21.08
C MET A 272 -8.05 4.18 -20.20
N GLU A 273 -8.04 4.55 -18.91
CA GLU A 273 -9.16 4.31 -17.98
C GLU A 273 -10.43 5.01 -18.44
N PHE A 274 -10.35 6.32 -18.76
CA PHE A 274 -11.50 7.06 -19.25
C PHE A 274 -12.06 6.50 -20.57
N ASP A 275 -11.20 5.95 -21.42
CA ASP A 275 -11.63 5.35 -22.68
C ASP A 275 -12.27 3.98 -22.46
N ALA A 276 -11.76 3.16 -21.56
CA ALA A 276 -12.38 1.89 -21.15
C ALA A 276 -13.76 2.14 -20.48
N ASP A 277 -13.86 3.19 -19.65
CA ASP A 277 -15.14 3.63 -19.08
C ASP A 277 -16.16 4.00 -20.16
N ARG A 278 -15.74 4.76 -21.18
CA ARG A 278 -16.61 5.13 -22.32
C ARG A 278 -17.08 3.90 -23.12
N ILE A 279 -16.18 2.93 -23.34
CA ILE A 279 -16.54 1.67 -24.02
C ILE A 279 -17.58 0.93 -23.20
N SER A 280 -17.36 0.77 -21.90
CA SER A 280 -18.33 0.14 -21.01
C SER A 280 -19.68 0.86 -21.03
N CYS A 281 -19.70 2.19 -20.87
CA CYS A 281 -20.92 2.99 -20.95
C CYS A 281 -21.64 2.87 -22.29
N SER A 282 -20.94 2.72 -23.40
CA SER A 282 -21.55 2.53 -24.73
C SER A 282 -22.27 1.20 -24.89
N ILE A 283 -21.88 0.18 -24.10
CA ILE A 283 -22.44 -1.17 -24.14
C ILE A 283 -23.61 -1.33 -23.16
N VAL A 284 -23.43 -0.86 -21.92
CA VAL A 284 -24.43 -1.09 -20.86
C VAL A 284 -25.21 0.16 -20.43
N GLY A 285 -24.74 1.35 -20.81
CA GLY A 285 -25.29 2.63 -20.38
C GLY A 285 -24.58 3.20 -19.16
N THR A 286 -24.60 4.54 -19.07
CA THR A 286 -23.87 5.28 -18.04
C THR A 286 -24.36 4.95 -16.62
N ASN A 287 -25.66 4.80 -16.41
CA ASN A 287 -26.22 4.54 -15.07
C ASN A 287 -25.78 3.17 -14.52
N ILE A 288 -25.80 2.12 -15.36
CA ILE A 288 -25.38 0.78 -14.96
C ILE A 288 -23.88 0.77 -14.68
N PHE A 289 -23.07 1.42 -15.53
CA PHE A 289 -21.63 1.52 -15.31
C PHE A 289 -21.31 2.24 -13.99
N VAL A 290 -21.94 3.41 -13.73
CA VAL A 290 -21.71 4.16 -12.47
C VAL A 290 -22.12 3.33 -11.26
N SER A 291 -23.26 2.64 -11.33
CA SER A 291 -23.69 1.71 -10.27
C SER A 291 -22.64 0.62 -10.03
N ALA A 292 -22.13 0.01 -11.11
CA ALA A 292 -21.17 -1.08 -11.04
C ALA A 292 -19.87 -0.66 -10.37
N ILE A 293 -19.25 0.48 -10.78
CA ILE A 293 -17.97 0.92 -10.20
C ILE A 293 -18.13 1.34 -8.73
N CYS A 294 -19.24 1.95 -8.35
CA CYS A 294 -19.54 2.27 -6.94
C CYS A 294 -19.69 1.02 -6.09
N LYS A 295 -20.36 -0.02 -6.63
CA LYS A 295 -20.49 -1.31 -5.94
C LYS A 295 -19.18 -2.05 -5.80
N VAL A 296 -18.32 -2.04 -6.82
CA VAL A 296 -16.99 -2.66 -6.74
C VAL A 296 -16.16 -2.03 -5.62
N ASP A 297 -16.15 -0.70 -5.51
CA ASP A 297 -15.44 0.02 -4.45
C ASP A 297 -15.98 -0.36 -3.07
N ALA A 298 -17.30 -0.27 -2.88
CA ALA A 298 -17.96 -0.67 -1.63
C ALA A 298 -17.74 -2.17 -1.29
N THR A 299 -17.76 -3.06 -2.28
CA THR A 299 -17.54 -4.49 -2.09
C THR A 299 -16.15 -4.76 -1.52
N SER A 300 -15.12 -4.01 -1.94
CA SER A 300 -13.76 -4.18 -1.41
C SER A 300 -13.71 -3.97 0.10
N ASP A 301 -14.36 -2.92 0.61
CA ASP A 301 -14.36 -2.64 2.05
C ASP A 301 -15.29 -3.58 2.83
N ASN A 302 -16.46 -3.86 2.28
CA ASN A 302 -17.40 -4.81 2.87
C ASN A 302 -16.82 -6.22 2.96
N TYR A 303 -16.08 -6.67 1.96
CA TYR A 303 -15.43 -7.97 1.99
C TYR A 303 -14.31 -8.05 3.02
N LYS A 304 -13.54 -6.97 3.20
CA LYS A 304 -12.57 -6.88 4.30
C LYS A 304 -13.23 -6.97 5.68
N ALA A 305 -14.41 -6.32 5.84
CA ALA A 305 -15.18 -6.41 7.06
C ALA A 305 -15.71 -7.83 7.31
N TYR A 306 -16.20 -8.48 6.25
CA TYR A 306 -16.62 -9.87 6.28
C TYR A 306 -15.47 -10.82 6.68
N LEU A 307 -14.30 -10.68 6.06
CA LEU A 307 -13.13 -11.51 6.36
C LEU A 307 -12.65 -11.34 7.81
N ARG A 308 -12.83 -10.17 8.44
CA ARG A 308 -12.55 -10.00 9.88
C ARG A 308 -13.46 -10.88 10.74
N ILE A 309 -14.74 -10.98 10.39
CA ILE A 309 -15.69 -11.88 11.07
C ILE A 309 -15.32 -13.34 10.82
N ALA A 310 -14.97 -13.70 9.59
CA ALA A 310 -14.53 -15.06 9.25
C ALA A 310 -13.26 -15.46 10.02
N ASN A 311 -12.30 -14.56 10.16
CA ASN A 311 -11.08 -14.80 10.95
C ASN A 311 -11.41 -14.92 12.45
N SER A 312 -12.30 -14.07 13.00
CA SER A 312 -12.74 -14.22 14.40
C SER A 312 -13.43 -15.56 14.63
N LEU A 313 -14.18 -16.07 13.65
CA LEU A 313 -14.79 -17.40 13.72
C LEU A 313 -13.72 -18.52 13.77
N ILE A 314 -12.67 -18.38 12.95
CA ILE A 314 -11.51 -19.32 12.93
C ILE A 314 -10.79 -19.30 14.28
N ASP A 315 -10.57 -18.13 14.86
CA ASP A 315 -9.95 -17.98 16.19
C ASP A 315 -10.79 -18.64 17.32
N ASN A 316 -12.09 -18.81 17.10
CA ASN A 316 -13.00 -19.54 17.98
C ASN A 316 -13.11 -21.05 17.63
N GLY A 317 -12.30 -21.57 16.70
CA GLY A 317 -12.25 -22.99 16.35
C GLY A 317 -13.25 -23.44 15.29
N TYR A 318 -13.90 -22.49 14.59
CA TYR A 318 -14.93 -22.79 13.60
C TYR A 318 -14.59 -22.23 12.21
N VAL A 319 -15.20 -22.82 11.19
CA VAL A 319 -15.22 -22.32 9.80
C VAL A 319 -16.63 -22.36 9.25
N PHE A 320 -16.91 -21.60 8.21
CA PHE A 320 -18.16 -21.69 7.46
C PHE A 320 -18.25 -22.99 6.67
N ASP A 321 -19.46 -23.47 6.43
CA ASP A 321 -19.74 -24.54 5.46
C ASP A 321 -19.31 -24.09 4.05
N ASN A 322 -19.56 -22.83 3.74
CA ASN A 322 -19.10 -22.15 2.54
C ASN A 322 -18.75 -20.70 2.86
N LEU A 323 -17.51 -20.31 2.58
CA LEU A 323 -16.98 -18.97 2.89
C LEU A 323 -17.87 -17.84 2.34
N PHE A 324 -18.60 -18.06 1.27
CA PHE A 324 -19.34 -17.00 0.59
C PHE A 324 -20.83 -16.96 0.93
N ASN A 325 -21.41 -18.05 1.42
CA ASN A 325 -22.86 -18.13 1.67
C ASN A 325 -23.36 -17.16 2.75
N HIS A 326 -22.53 -16.86 3.74
CA HIS A 326 -22.89 -16.01 4.88
C HIS A 326 -22.54 -14.51 4.66
N TYR A 327 -22.06 -14.13 3.47
CA TYR A 327 -21.59 -12.78 3.19
C TYR A 327 -22.67 -11.71 3.45
N ASP A 328 -23.84 -11.86 2.84
CA ASP A 328 -24.94 -10.89 3.00
C ASP A 328 -25.49 -10.87 4.43
N GLU A 329 -25.65 -12.03 5.06
CA GLU A 329 -26.13 -12.17 6.43
C GLU A 329 -25.21 -11.46 7.44
N VAL A 330 -23.91 -11.65 7.31
CA VAL A 330 -22.91 -10.96 8.15
C VAL A 330 -22.98 -9.46 7.94
N LEU A 331 -23.03 -9.00 6.69
CA LEU A 331 -23.10 -7.57 6.40
C LEU A 331 -24.38 -6.91 6.94
N GLU A 332 -25.51 -7.61 6.90
CA GLU A 332 -26.78 -7.09 7.47
C GLU A 332 -26.68 -6.92 8.99
N LYS A 333 -26.01 -7.83 9.68
CA LYS A 333 -25.81 -7.79 11.14
C LYS A 333 -24.75 -6.77 11.58
N LEU A 334 -23.77 -6.48 10.74
CA LEU A 334 -22.74 -5.48 11.05
C LEU A 334 -23.33 -4.08 11.21
N PRO A 335 -22.89 -3.29 12.18
CA PRO A 335 -23.25 -1.89 12.31
C PRO A 335 -22.99 -1.10 11.03
N SER A 336 -23.78 -0.06 10.78
CA SER A 336 -23.72 0.72 9.51
C SER A 336 -22.37 1.40 9.26
N ASN A 337 -21.60 1.65 10.29
CA ASN A 337 -20.24 2.21 10.19
C ASN A 337 -19.16 1.18 9.84
N CYS A 338 -19.44 -0.10 10.03
CA CYS A 338 -18.50 -1.20 9.69
C CYS A 338 -18.70 -1.71 8.27
N ARG A 339 -19.70 -1.20 7.57
CA ARG A 339 -19.99 -1.52 6.17
C ARG A 339 -20.13 -0.25 5.34
N THR A 340 -19.63 -0.27 4.13
CA THR A 340 -19.86 0.80 3.18
C THR A 340 -21.28 0.62 2.61
N ILE A 341 -22.18 1.55 2.95
CA ILE A 341 -23.53 1.57 2.39
C ILE A 341 -23.39 1.94 0.92
N ILE A 342 -23.82 1.07 0.03
CA ILE A 342 -23.85 1.34 -1.40
C ILE A 342 -24.91 2.42 -1.62
N SER A 343 -24.44 3.67 -1.71
CA SER A 343 -25.33 4.75 -2.12
C SER A 343 -25.82 4.46 -3.53
N THR A 344 -27.12 4.53 -3.73
CA THR A 344 -27.70 4.45 -5.08
C THR A 344 -27.07 5.53 -5.94
N SER A 345 -27.00 5.32 -7.26
CA SER A 345 -26.43 6.29 -8.21
C SER A 345 -27.06 7.69 -8.09
N GLU A 346 -28.28 7.78 -7.54
CA GLU A 346 -29.00 9.02 -7.23
C GLU A 346 -28.42 9.71 -5.98
N MET A 347 -28.18 8.98 -4.89
CA MET A 347 -27.57 9.54 -3.66
C MET A 347 -26.14 10.03 -3.91
N LEU A 348 -25.34 9.27 -4.67
CA LEU A 348 -24.00 9.70 -5.06
C LEU A 348 -24.05 10.93 -5.97
N SER A 349 -25.03 11.02 -6.88
CA SER A 349 -25.19 12.19 -7.75
C SER A 349 -25.68 13.42 -7.00
N GLU A 350 -26.47 13.26 -5.94
CA GLU A 350 -26.86 14.36 -5.03
C GLU A 350 -25.68 14.78 -4.13
N GLN A 351 -24.92 13.85 -3.58
CA GLN A 351 -23.71 14.15 -2.80
C GLN A 351 -22.65 14.89 -3.63
N ILE A 352 -22.45 14.48 -4.88
CA ILE A 352 -21.54 15.17 -5.81
C ILE A 352 -22.10 16.56 -6.20
N LYS A 353 -23.41 16.72 -6.40
CA LYS A 353 -24.03 18.00 -6.71
C LYS A 353 -24.00 19.00 -5.56
N ASN A 354 -24.13 18.51 -4.33
CA ASN A 354 -24.21 19.36 -3.15
C ASN A 354 -22.82 19.68 -2.57
N ASN A 355 -21.71 19.22 -3.19
CA ASN A 355 -20.36 19.28 -2.61
C ASN A 355 -20.28 18.64 -1.21
N ASP A 356 -21.24 17.83 -0.84
CA ASP A 356 -21.30 17.05 0.40
C ASP A 356 -20.46 15.78 0.31
N ILE A 357 -19.34 15.85 -0.40
CA ILE A 357 -18.35 14.76 -0.40
C ILE A 357 -17.65 14.83 0.95
N PRO A 358 -17.80 13.82 1.81
CA PRO A 358 -17.24 13.85 3.18
C PRO A 358 -15.70 13.71 3.21
N TYR A 359 -15.04 13.79 2.06
CA TYR A 359 -13.59 13.64 1.96
C TYR A 359 -12.91 15.00 1.99
N GLY A 360 -12.27 15.31 3.13
CA GLY A 360 -11.61 16.57 3.35
C GLY A 360 -10.50 16.85 2.34
N ILE A 361 -9.42 16.05 2.40
CA ILE A 361 -8.28 16.19 1.50
C ILE A 361 -8.14 14.95 0.63
N ILE A 362 -8.03 15.18 -0.67
CA ILE A 362 -7.68 14.16 -1.65
C ILE A 362 -6.26 14.49 -2.15
N VAL A 363 -5.33 13.58 -1.93
CA VAL A 363 -3.96 13.68 -2.44
C VAL A 363 -3.82 12.66 -3.57
N GLU A 364 -3.90 13.14 -4.81
CA GLU A 364 -3.79 12.31 -6.01
C GLU A 364 -2.35 12.35 -6.51
N SER A 365 -1.66 11.22 -6.52
CA SER A 365 -0.33 11.14 -7.08
C SER A 365 -0.35 11.45 -8.58
N LEU A 366 0.59 12.28 -9.04
CA LEU A 366 0.82 12.46 -10.49
C LEU A 366 1.32 11.18 -11.17
N TYR A 367 1.71 10.18 -10.36
CA TYR A 367 2.16 8.87 -10.80
C TYR A 367 1.07 7.80 -10.71
N ASP A 368 -0.13 8.12 -10.19
CA ASP A 368 -1.24 7.16 -10.15
C ASP A 368 -1.72 6.84 -11.57
N SER A 369 -1.78 5.55 -11.85
CA SER A 369 -2.25 5.03 -13.14
C SER A 369 -3.77 5.06 -13.26
N HIS A 370 -4.49 5.11 -12.13
CA HIS A 370 -5.96 5.11 -12.09
C HIS A 370 -6.48 6.47 -11.62
N PRO A 371 -7.49 7.05 -12.32
CA PRO A 371 -8.21 8.22 -11.84
C PRO A 371 -9.07 7.86 -10.63
N SER A 372 -9.37 8.84 -9.77
CA SER A 372 -10.31 8.63 -8.67
C SER A 372 -11.72 8.29 -9.17
N LEU A 373 -12.51 7.58 -8.33
CA LEU A 373 -13.88 7.21 -8.63
C LEU A 373 -14.71 8.44 -9.07
N THR A 374 -14.54 9.57 -8.37
CA THR A 374 -15.23 10.84 -8.69
C THR A 374 -14.84 11.37 -10.07
N GLN A 375 -13.57 11.32 -10.44
CA GLN A 375 -13.10 11.74 -11.78
C GLN A 375 -13.70 10.85 -12.86
N ARG A 376 -13.73 9.54 -12.66
CA ARG A 376 -14.34 8.57 -13.60
C ARG A 376 -15.82 8.86 -13.81
N ILE A 377 -16.59 9.01 -12.72
CA ILE A 377 -18.04 9.32 -12.77
C ILE A 377 -18.29 10.64 -13.51
N ASN A 378 -17.54 11.70 -13.19
CA ASN A 378 -17.68 12.99 -13.85
C ASN A 378 -17.35 12.93 -15.34
N ALA A 379 -16.30 12.18 -15.71
CA ALA A 379 -15.90 12.02 -17.11
C ALA A 379 -16.98 11.34 -17.95
N VAL A 380 -17.61 10.27 -17.45
CA VAL A 380 -18.68 9.55 -18.19
C VAL A 380 -20.00 10.33 -18.21
N LYS A 381 -20.38 11.04 -17.14
CA LYS A 381 -21.57 11.89 -17.11
C LYS A 381 -21.48 13.05 -18.11
N ASN A 382 -20.29 13.64 -18.26
CA ASN A 382 -20.04 14.72 -19.20
C ASN A 382 -19.95 14.24 -20.67
N SER A 383 -19.79 12.93 -20.90
CA SER A 383 -19.63 12.37 -22.26
C SER A 383 -20.95 12.26 -23.03
N ASN A 384 -22.11 12.52 -22.43
CA ASN A 384 -23.46 12.43 -23.03
C ASN A 384 -23.72 11.09 -23.75
N ILE A 385 -23.18 9.98 -23.26
CA ILE A 385 -23.46 8.65 -23.79
C ILE A 385 -24.85 8.25 -23.27
N LEU A 386 -25.87 8.46 -24.10
CA LEU A 386 -27.23 8.04 -23.80
C LEU A 386 -27.38 6.59 -24.28
N SER A 387 -27.33 5.64 -23.39
CA SER A 387 -27.80 4.29 -23.60
C SER A 387 -28.85 4.02 -22.51
N GLU A 388 -30.12 3.92 -22.91
CA GLU A 388 -31.20 3.49 -22.05
C GLU A 388 -31.26 1.97 -22.10
N SER A 389 -30.46 1.29 -21.25
CA SER A 389 -30.71 -0.12 -21.00
C SER A 389 -31.48 -0.27 -19.68
N GLN A 390 -32.51 -1.08 -19.70
CA GLN A 390 -33.21 -1.48 -18.47
C GLN A 390 -32.28 -2.42 -17.70
N GLN A 391 -32.04 -2.11 -16.43
CA GLN A 391 -31.20 -2.93 -15.56
C GLN A 391 -31.85 -4.31 -15.34
N SER A 392 -31.10 -5.38 -15.55
CA SER A 392 -31.52 -6.72 -15.18
C SER A 392 -31.47 -6.87 -13.65
N PRO A 393 -32.52 -7.32 -13.00
CA PRO A 393 -32.49 -7.56 -11.56
C PRO A 393 -31.78 -8.85 -11.17
N ARG A 394 -31.25 -9.64 -12.15
CA ARG A 394 -30.65 -10.93 -11.87
C ARG A 394 -29.27 -10.76 -11.21
N PRO A 395 -29.02 -11.43 -10.07
CA PRO A 395 -27.69 -11.44 -9.46
C PRO A 395 -26.65 -12.08 -10.39
N ALA A 396 -25.45 -11.53 -10.47
CA ALA A 396 -24.36 -12.11 -11.26
C ALA A 396 -23.95 -13.51 -10.76
N LEU A 397 -24.23 -13.82 -9.50
CA LEU A 397 -24.04 -15.14 -8.92
C LEU A 397 -24.77 -16.27 -9.70
N SER A 398 -25.91 -15.94 -10.37
CA SER A 398 -26.65 -16.89 -11.21
C SER A 398 -25.86 -17.40 -12.44
N LEU A 399 -24.75 -16.76 -12.78
CA LEU A 399 -23.89 -17.12 -13.91
C LEU A 399 -22.96 -18.29 -13.62
N ILE A 400 -22.74 -18.65 -12.35
CA ILE A 400 -21.89 -19.74 -11.92
C ILE A 400 -22.66 -20.75 -11.08
N HIS A 401 -22.20 -21.99 -11.09
CA HIS A 401 -22.84 -23.07 -10.35
C HIS A 401 -22.36 -23.11 -8.91
N ALA A 402 -23.25 -23.37 -7.94
CA ALA A 402 -22.92 -23.40 -6.51
C ALA A 402 -21.79 -24.39 -6.15
N SER A 403 -21.65 -25.49 -6.90
CA SER A 403 -20.58 -26.46 -6.69
C SER A 403 -19.18 -25.90 -6.95
N LEU A 404 -19.03 -24.88 -7.81
CA LEU A 404 -17.76 -24.21 -8.05
C LEU A 404 -17.39 -23.27 -6.92
N ILE A 405 -18.40 -22.59 -6.37
CA ILE A 405 -18.23 -21.72 -5.20
C ILE A 405 -17.81 -22.57 -4.00
N GLN A 406 -18.43 -23.76 -3.82
CA GLN A 406 -18.04 -24.69 -2.77
C GLN A 406 -16.59 -25.17 -2.94
N ARG A 407 -16.22 -25.58 -4.17
CA ARG A 407 -14.85 -26.00 -4.46
C ARG A 407 -13.82 -24.89 -4.13
N LEU A 408 -14.12 -23.63 -4.47
CA LEU A 408 -13.25 -22.51 -4.12
C LEU A 408 -13.20 -22.28 -2.61
N SER A 409 -14.33 -22.35 -1.94
CA SER A 409 -14.40 -22.24 -0.48
C SER A 409 -13.55 -23.31 0.22
N ASP A 410 -13.66 -24.56 -0.23
CA ASP A 410 -12.89 -25.70 0.33
C ASP A 410 -11.38 -25.57 0.09
N GLU A 411 -10.97 -24.86 -0.97
CA GLU A 411 -9.57 -24.60 -1.30
C GLU A 411 -8.99 -23.46 -0.47
N VAL A 412 -9.77 -22.41 -0.22
CA VAL A 412 -9.31 -21.17 0.41
C VAL A 412 -9.42 -21.22 1.93
N GLN A 413 -10.44 -21.90 2.49
CA GLN A 413 -10.61 -21.95 3.93
C GLN A 413 -9.55 -22.82 4.61
N PRO A 414 -8.97 -22.39 5.75
CA PRO A 414 -8.04 -23.21 6.51
C PRO A 414 -8.75 -24.43 7.11
N LYS A 415 -8.04 -25.54 7.20
CA LYS A 415 -8.54 -26.79 7.83
C LYS A 415 -8.13 -26.90 9.30
N THR A 416 -7.14 -26.13 9.71
CA THR A 416 -6.62 -26.08 11.07
C THR A 416 -6.40 -24.63 11.48
N ASP A 417 -6.48 -24.38 12.80
CA ASP A 417 -6.10 -23.09 13.39
C ASP A 417 -4.57 -22.92 13.45
N SER A 418 -4.11 -21.80 14.05
CA SER A 418 -2.69 -21.50 14.25
C SER A 418 -1.95 -22.49 15.16
N GLU A 419 -2.68 -23.25 15.98
CA GLU A 419 -2.15 -24.28 16.89
C GLU A 419 -2.28 -25.71 16.33
N ASN A 420 -2.66 -25.86 15.05
CA ASN A 420 -2.93 -27.11 14.35
C ASN A 420 -4.12 -27.95 14.87
N HIS A 421 -5.08 -27.32 15.56
CA HIS A 421 -6.35 -27.96 15.88
C HIS A 421 -7.26 -27.97 14.64
N ILE A 422 -7.99 -29.08 14.46
CA ILE A 422 -8.95 -29.22 13.34
C ILE A 422 -10.15 -28.30 13.60
N LEU A 423 -10.43 -27.42 12.65
CA LEU A 423 -11.56 -26.51 12.69
C LEU A 423 -12.88 -27.28 12.41
N GLN A 424 -13.95 -26.87 13.10
CA GLN A 424 -15.27 -27.46 12.92
C GLN A 424 -16.13 -26.54 12.05
N VAL A 425 -16.95 -27.16 11.18
CA VAL A 425 -17.95 -26.40 10.43
C VAL A 425 -19.07 -25.96 11.38
N ILE A 426 -19.35 -24.66 11.42
CA ILE A 426 -20.40 -24.13 12.27
C ILE A 426 -21.78 -24.37 11.63
N ASP A 427 -22.75 -24.84 12.41
CA ASP A 427 -24.13 -24.90 11.95
C ASP A 427 -24.84 -23.54 12.04
N GLN A 428 -25.95 -23.36 11.31
CA GLN A 428 -26.66 -22.09 11.20
C GLN A 428 -27.16 -21.54 12.54
N ASP A 429 -27.65 -22.39 13.42
CA ASP A 429 -28.19 -21.94 14.73
C ASP A 429 -27.05 -21.49 15.66
N SER A 430 -25.97 -22.24 15.68
CA SER A 430 -24.75 -21.88 16.43
C SER A 430 -24.11 -20.62 15.86
N PHE A 431 -24.09 -20.45 14.53
CA PHE A 431 -23.59 -19.24 13.88
C PHE A 431 -24.42 -18.00 14.27
N ASN A 432 -25.76 -18.10 14.23
CA ASN A 432 -26.63 -16.99 14.60
C ASN A 432 -26.41 -16.54 16.06
N GLN A 433 -26.28 -17.47 16.99
CA GLN A 433 -25.99 -17.16 18.38
C GLN A 433 -24.58 -16.55 18.55
N TRP A 434 -23.61 -17.09 17.83
CA TRP A 434 -22.24 -16.62 17.92
C TRP A 434 -22.09 -15.21 17.32
N ILE A 435 -22.64 -14.95 16.12
CA ILE A 435 -22.53 -13.64 15.44
C ILE A 435 -23.22 -12.54 16.22
N ASP A 436 -24.40 -12.80 16.81
CA ASP A 436 -25.11 -11.82 17.64
C ASP A 436 -24.30 -11.48 18.90
N LYS A 437 -23.66 -12.49 19.51
CA LYS A 437 -22.75 -12.29 20.62
C LYS A 437 -21.50 -11.51 20.20
N GLU A 438 -20.85 -11.90 19.10
CA GLU A 438 -19.65 -11.28 18.54
C GLU A 438 -19.91 -9.78 18.26
N ILE A 439 -20.99 -9.45 17.58
CA ILE A 439 -21.34 -8.06 17.26
C ILE A 439 -21.68 -7.27 18.54
N SER A 440 -22.47 -7.85 19.45
CA SER A 440 -22.83 -7.15 20.68
C SER A 440 -21.65 -6.88 21.62
N GLN A 441 -20.61 -7.71 21.54
CA GLN A 441 -19.42 -7.63 22.39
C GLN A 441 -18.30 -6.82 21.77
N ASN A 442 -18.14 -6.86 20.45
CA ASN A 442 -16.95 -6.35 19.77
C ASN A 442 -17.21 -5.19 18.81
N TYR A 443 -18.45 -4.69 18.73
CA TYR A 443 -18.79 -3.58 17.84
C TYR A 443 -19.64 -2.53 18.57
N TYR A 444 -19.42 -1.26 18.22
CA TYR A 444 -20.25 -0.15 18.71
C TYR A 444 -21.57 -0.09 17.96
N ASP A 445 -22.66 0.19 18.66
CA ASP A 445 -23.93 0.47 18.01
C ASP A 445 -23.97 1.89 17.38
N ASN A 446 -24.97 2.14 16.55
CA ASN A 446 -25.10 3.40 15.81
C ASN A 446 -25.32 4.63 16.71
N LYS A 447 -25.74 4.44 17.97
CA LYS A 447 -25.95 5.53 18.93
C LYS A 447 -24.63 6.03 19.50
N HIS A 448 -23.70 5.11 19.80
CA HIS A 448 -22.46 5.37 20.53
C HIS A 448 -21.24 5.49 19.64
N ILE A 449 -21.29 5.06 18.37
CA ILE A 449 -20.12 4.97 17.51
C ILE A 449 -19.36 6.28 17.36
N ALA A 450 -20.06 7.40 17.15
CA ALA A 450 -19.41 8.70 16.98
C ALA A 450 -18.55 9.05 18.18
N LEU A 451 -19.02 8.67 19.38
CA LEU A 451 -18.34 8.86 20.62
C LEU A 451 -16.96 8.15 20.62
N PHE A 452 -16.93 6.88 20.31
CA PHE A 452 -15.71 6.06 20.36
C PHE A 452 -14.84 6.18 19.09
N SER A 453 -15.35 6.77 18.02
CA SER A 453 -14.57 7.08 16.81
C SER A 453 -13.80 8.40 16.91
N ALA A 454 -14.13 9.26 17.84
CA ALA A 454 -13.55 10.61 17.96
C ALA A 454 -12.16 10.64 18.62
N SER A 455 -11.60 9.50 19.07
CA SER A 455 -10.30 9.39 19.75
C SER A 455 -10.08 10.46 20.83
N TRP A 456 -11.08 10.68 21.63
CA TRP A 456 -11.13 11.65 22.74
C TRP A 456 -10.59 11.03 24.04
N PHE A 457 -11.03 11.42 25.20
CA PHE A 457 -10.51 11.03 26.52
C PHE A 457 -9.20 11.73 26.89
N THR A 458 -9.26 13.08 26.80
CA THR A 458 -8.08 13.93 27.03
C THR A 458 -8.12 14.70 28.34
N PHE A 459 -9.25 14.63 29.09
CA PHE A 459 -9.34 15.36 30.34
C PHE A 459 -8.88 14.53 31.53
N ASN A 460 -8.24 15.20 32.52
CA ASN A 460 -7.81 14.54 33.74
C ASN A 460 -8.97 14.52 34.77
N ILE A 461 -9.18 13.36 35.43
CA ILE A 461 -10.29 13.10 36.38
C ILE A 461 -10.16 13.92 37.68
N ASP A 462 -9.02 14.52 37.95
CA ASP A 462 -8.78 15.25 39.20
C ASP A 462 -9.45 16.65 39.27
N ASP A 463 -10.29 17.00 38.29
CA ASP A 463 -11.04 18.25 38.28
C ASP A 463 -12.30 18.13 39.17
N GLU A 464 -12.29 18.80 40.33
CA GLU A 464 -13.38 18.75 41.35
C GLU A 464 -14.68 19.43 40.89
N SER A 465 -14.73 20.05 39.73
CA SER A 465 -15.86 20.86 39.21
C SER A 465 -16.73 20.16 38.18
N LEU A 466 -16.96 18.87 38.30
CA LEU A 466 -17.77 18.13 37.31
C LEU A 466 -19.28 18.45 37.47
N PRO A 467 -19.98 18.74 36.35
CA PRO A 467 -21.42 18.97 36.39
C PRO A 467 -22.18 17.69 36.74
N VAL A 468 -23.23 17.77 37.54
CA VAL A 468 -24.12 16.63 37.78
C VAL A 468 -25.07 16.48 36.61
N ILE A 469 -24.95 15.37 35.86
CA ILE A 469 -25.73 15.05 34.68
C ILE A 469 -26.65 13.86 34.99
N GLU A 470 -27.97 14.09 34.97
CA GLU A 470 -28.96 13.06 35.26
C GLU A 470 -29.47 12.33 34.00
N LYS A 471 -29.34 12.97 32.85
CA LYS A 471 -29.77 12.40 31.53
C LYS A 471 -28.59 12.12 30.66
N SER A 472 -28.68 11.06 29.85
CA SER A 472 -27.67 10.76 28.87
C SER A 472 -27.35 11.99 27.99
N PRO A 473 -26.09 12.39 27.88
CA PRO A 473 -25.66 13.45 26.98
C PRO A 473 -25.67 13.01 25.50
N ILE A 474 -25.79 11.70 25.23
CA ILE A 474 -25.71 11.14 23.90
C ILE A 474 -27.02 11.35 23.15
N ASN A 475 -27.04 12.40 22.34
CA ASN A 475 -28.18 12.80 21.52
C ASN A 475 -27.74 13.12 20.09
N GLU A 476 -28.67 13.51 19.22
CA GLU A 476 -28.39 13.81 17.84
C GLU A 476 -27.48 15.04 17.64
N GLU A 477 -27.63 16.06 18.49
CA GLU A 477 -26.79 17.25 18.44
C GLU A 477 -25.33 16.92 18.80
N GLN A 478 -25.12 16.13 19.84
CA GLN A 478 -23.79 15.65 20.21
C GLN A 478 -23.17 14.80 19.11
N ARG A 479 -23.94 13.87 18.52
CA ARG A 479 -23.43 13.05 17.40
C ARG A 479 -22.98 13.89 16.21
N ASN A 480 -23.77 14.89 15.82
CA ASN A 480 -23.41 15.79 14.73
C ASN A 480 -22.14 16.61 15.05
N PHE A 481 -22.01 17.05 16.29
CA PHE A 481 -20.78 17.71 16.75
C PHE A 481 -19.57 16.77 16.68
N LEU A 482 -19.71 15.53 17.15
CA LEU A 482 -18.63 14.53 17.11
C LEU A 482 -18.19 14.21 15.66
N TYR A 483 -19.13 14.10 14.73
CA TYR A 483 -18.78 13.91 13.31
C TYR A 483 -18.04 15.11 12.73
N ASP A 484 -18.44 16.35 13.06
CA ASP A 484 -17.70 17.55 12.61
C ASP A 484 -16.30 17.62 13.24
N TYR A 485 -16.16 17.22 14.51
CA TYR A 485 -14.88 17.12 15.17
C TYR A 485 -13.96 16.09 14.49
N ILE A 486 -14.45 14.86 14.28
CA ILE A 486 -13.69 13.78 13.62
C ILE A 486 -13.24 14.19 12.23
N ALA A 487 -14.15 14.75 11.43
CA ALA A 487 -13.83 15.23 10.09
C ALA A 487 -12.79 16.34 10.12
N THR A 488 -12.91 17.29 11.06
CA THR A 488 -11.97 18.42 11.19
C THR A 488 -10.60 17.95 11.67
N GLU A 489 -10.54 17.01 12.62
CA GLU A 489 -9.28 16.41 13.10
C GLU A 489 -8.57 15.65 11.98
N SER A 490 -9.30 14.82 11.24
CA SER A 490 -8.77 14.08 10.09
C SER A 490 -8.20 15.01 9.02
N ASP A 491 -8.95 16.07 8.66
CA ASP A 491 -8.50 17.10 7.74
C ASP A 491 -7.23 17.78 8.26
N PHE A 492 -7.22 18.20 9.52
CA PHE A 492 -6.08 18.90 10.10
C PHE A 492 -4.81 18.04 10.13
N ARG A 493 -4.93 16.77 10.53
CA ARG A 493 -3.80 15.81 10.52
C ARG A 493 -3.28 15.59 9.10
N SER A 494 -4.17 15.41 8.13
CA SER A 494 -3.81 15.22 6.72
C SER A 494 -3.12 16.48 6.15
N PHE A 495 -3.62 17.68 6.48
CA PHE A 495 -2.96 18.94 6.08
C PHE A 495 -1.57 19.08 6.69
N LYS A 496 -1.39 18.73 7.95
CA LYS A 496 -0.10 18.85 8.63
C LYS A 496 0.99 17.97 8.00
N ASN A 497 0.60 16.87 7.36
CA ASN A 497 1.52 15.95 6.69
C ASN A 497 1.86 16.35 5.25
N ILE A 498 1.29 17.44 4.72
CA ILE A 498 1.59 17.95 3.38
C ILE A 498 2.82 18.85 3.45
N ASP A 499 3.83 18.53 2.67
CA ASP A 499 5.07 19.30 2.51
C ASP A 499 5.21 19.92 1.11
N GLY A 500 6.33 20.60 0.86
CA GLY A 500 6.64 21.20 -0.45
C GLY A 500 6.76 20.17 -1.56
N ASP A 501 7.35 19.01 -1.26
CA ASP A 501 7.54 17.91 -2.22
C ASP A 501 6.21 17.28 -2.62
N THR A 502 5.21 17.32 -1.73
CA THR A 502 3.85 16.86 -2.02
C THR A 502 3.24 17.66 -3.17
N PHE A 503 3.38 18.98 -3.20
CA PHE A 503 2.84 19.82 -4.29
C PHE A 503 3.58 19.65 -5.63
N GLU A 504 4.81 19.13 -5.63
CA GLU A 504 5.54 18.82 -6.86
C GLU A 504 5.11 17.48 -7.50
N ASN A 505 4.68 16.53 -6.68
CA ASN A 505 4.42 15.15 -7.08
C ASN A 505 2.95 14.74 -7.02
N TYR A 506 2.10 15.55 -6.39
CA TYR A 506 0.69 15.25 -6.15
C TYR A 506 -0.21 16.43 -6.49
N ASN A 507 -1.41 16.12 -6.97
CA ASN A 507 -2.52 17.06 -7.00
C ASN A 507 -3.22 17.00 -5.65
N VAL A 508 -3.24 18.09 -4.92
CA VAL A 508 -3.93 18.19 -3.64
C VAL A 508 -5.25 18.91 -3.86
N ILE A 509 -6.34 18.24 -3.53
CA ILE A 509 -7.70 18.76 -3.66
C ILE A 509 -8.33 18.82 -2.28
N TYR A 510 -8.91 19.94 -1.90
CA TYR A 510 -9.64 20.11 -0.66
C TYR A 510 -11.04 20.64 -0.92
N LYS A 511 -12.07 19.91 -0.52
CA LYS A 511 -13.47 20.26 -0.74
C LYS A 511 -13.79 20.62 -2.19
N GLY A 512 -13.21 19.87 -3.13
CA GLY A 512 -13.41 20.05 -4.57
C GLY A 512 -12.55 21.14 -5.21
N GLU A 513 -11.77 21.93 -4.44
CA GLU A 513 -10.87 22.96 -4.95
C GLU A 513 -9.42 22.47 -4.97
N GLN A 514 -8.70 22.73 -6.06
CA GLN A 514 -7.28 22.39 -6.13
C GLN A 514 -6.47 23.32 -5.22
N LEU A 515 -5.77 22.74 -4.26
CA LEU A 515 -4.83 23.45 -3.41
C LEU A 515 -3.50 23.69 -4.14
N THR A 516 -2.97 24.90 -3.92
CA THR A 516 -1.63 25.27 -4.35
C THR A 516 -0.79 25.61 -3.13
N TYR A 517 0.52 25.56 -3.24
CA TYR A 517 1.43 25.94 -2.16
C TYR A 517 1.13 27.36 -1.60
N LYS A 518 0.62 28.26 -2.46
CA LYS A 518 0.28 29.64 -2.06
C LYS A 518 -0.94 29.75 -1.14
N ASN A 519 -1.98 28.92 -1.38
CA ASN A 519 -3.21 28.98 -0.58
C ASN A 519 -3.26 27.95 0.56
N TYR A 520 -2.35 26.99 0.54
CA TYR A 520 -2.23 25.94 1.55
C TYR A 520 -2.07 26.50 2.97
N GLY A 521 -1.10 27.39 3.20
CA GLY A 521 -0.83 27.94 4.54
C GLY A 521 -2.02 28.71 5.14
N LEU A 522 -2.83 29.36 4.30
CA LEU A 522 -4.05 30.05 4.75
C LEU A 522 -5.13 29.05 5.16
N GLN A 523 -5.31 27.98 4.39
CA GLN A 523 -6.28 26.93 4.68
C GLN A 523 -5.88 26.13 5.93
N LEU A 524 -4.60 25.77 6.05
CA LEU A 524 -4.08 25.12 7.25
C LEU A 524 -4.37 25.94 8.51
N LYS A 525 -4.09 27.26 8.49
CA LYS A 525 -4.35 28.14 9.64
C LYS A 525 -5.83 28.22 10.01
N LYS A 526 -6.72 28.28 9.02
CA LYS A 526 -8.18 28.25 9.26
C LYS A 526 -8.61 26.96 9.91
N LEU A 527 -8.08 25.84 9.41
CA LEU A 527 -8.40 24.50 9.89
C LEU A 527 -7.84 24.28 11.31
N GLU A 528 -6.63 24.75 11.57
CA GLU A 528 -6.01 24.75 12.90
C GLU A 528 -6.85 25.50 13.93
N THR A 529 -7.34 26.68 13.56
CA THR A 529 -8.21 27.47 14.44
C THR A 529 -9.53 26.72 14.72
N LYS A 530 -10.18 26.20 13.67
CA LYS A 530 -11.41 25.43 13.83
C LYS A 530 -11.20 24.18 14.70
N TYR A 531 -10.12 23.42 14.44
CA TYR A 531 -9.79 22.24 15.22
C TYR A 531 -9.55 22.57 16.70
N HIS A 532 -8.84 23.67 16.96
CA HIS A 532 -8.58 24.09 18.35
C HIS A 532 -9.84 24.51 19.11
N ASP A 533 -10.78 25.19 18.44
CA ASP A 533 -12.07 25.56 19.03
C ASP A 533 -12.95 24.33 19.29
N LEU A 534 -13.01 23.39 18.35
CA LEU A 534 -13.74 22.15 18.53
C LEU A 534 -13.10 21.25 19.62
N SER A 535 -11.76 21.23 19.72
CA SER A 535 -11.07 20.46 20.77
C SER A 535 -11.38 20.97 22.18
N LYS A 536 -11.53 22.29 22.37
CA LYS A 536 -11.98 22.83 23.65
C LYS A 536 -13.40 22.38 24.01
N LYS A 537 -14.31 22.44 23.02
CA LYS A 537 -15.68 21.97 23.22
C LYS A 537 -15.72 20.47 23.47
N MET A 538 -14.82 19.71 22.83
CA MET A 538 -14.73 18.25 23.01
C MET A 538 -14.42 17.87 24.46
N ILE A 539 -13.52 18.60 25.14
CA ILE A 539 -13.22 18.37 26.56
C ILE A 539 -14.48 18.53 27.44
N GLU A 540 -15.33 19.50 27.14
CA GLU A 540 -16.58 19.68 27.87
C GLU A 540 -17.58 18.52 27.62
N GLU A 541 -17.66 18.03 26.38
CA GLU A 541 -18.45 16.84 26.04
C GLU A 541 -17.94 15.58 26.76
N GLU A 542 -16.63 15.40 26.84
CA GLU A 542 -15.99 14.32 27.62
C GLU A 542 -16.40 14.38 29.10
N LYS A 543 -16.32 15.56 29.69
CA LYS A 543 -16.72 15.78 31.10
C LYS A 543 -18.19 15.44 31.30
N MET A 544 -19.06 15.78 30.35
CA MET A 544 -20.49 15.45 30.47
C MET A 544 -20.72 13.94 30.43
N VAL A 545 -20.08 13.20 29.56
CA VAL A 545 -20.22 11.74 29.48
C VAL A 545 -19.63 11.06 30.72
N TYR A 546 -18.44 11.46 31.17
CA TYR A 546 -17.86 10.93 32.36
C TYR A 546 -18.75 11.19 33.58
N SER A 547 -19.25 12.42 33.74
CA SER A 547 -20.11 12.81 34.84
C SER A 547 -21.44 12.05 34.89
N PHE A 548 -22.05 11.83 33.70
CA PHE A 548 -23.23 10.99 33.55
C PHE A 548 -22.97 9.57 34.05
N MET A 549 -21.89 8.93 33.59
CA MET A 549 -21.51 7.58 33.99
C MET A 549 -21.20 7.50 35.49
N PHE A 550 -20.41 8.46 36.03
CA PHE A 550 -19.96 8.48 37.42
C PHE A 550 -21.07 8.72 38.42
N ASN A 551 -22.08 9.50 38.07
CA ASN A 551 -23.20 9.85 38.94
C ASN A 551 -24.43 8.94 38.75
N HIS A 552 -24.43 8.02 37.79
CA HIS A 552 -25.56 7.13 37.55
C HIS A 552 -25.75 6.19 38.77
N PRO A 553 -27.01 5.97 39.26
CA PRO A 553 -27.27 5.16 40.44
C PRO A 553 -26.78 3.71 40.38
N ASP A 554 -26.80 3.12 39.19
CA ASP A 554 -26.38 1.73 38.96
C ASP A 554 -24.88 1.59 38.68
N SER A 555 -24.13 2.66 38.76
CA SER A 555 -22.69 2.69 38.43
C SER A 555 -21.82 2.53 39.68
N ASP A 556 -20.76 1.73 39.52
CA ASP A 556 -19.65 1.67 40.47
C ASP A 556 -18.61 2.76 40.13
N LYS A 557 -18.53 3.78 41.00
CA LYS A 557 -17.68 4.96 40.82
C LYS A 557 -16.19 4.61 40.73
N GLU A 558 -15.72 3.66 41.50
CA GLU A 558 -14.31 3.27 41.49
C GLU A 558 -13.96 2.52 40.20
N ILE A 559 -14.86 1.67 39.72
CA ILE A 559 -14.68 0.95 38.45
C ILE A 559 -14.68 1.93 37.27
N ILE A 560 -15.60 2.90 37.24
CA ILE A 560 -15.65 3.92 36.17
C ILE A 560 -14.38 4.76 36.19
N LYS A 561 -13.94 5.23 37.34
CA LYS A 561 -12.72 6.02 37.47
C LYS A 561 -11.50 5.23 37.00
N ALA A 562 -11.39 3.97 37.39
CA ALA A 562 -10.29 3.10 36.96
C ALA A 562 -10.32 2.83 35.48
N GLN A 563 -11.49 2.58 34.88
CA GLN A 563 -11.65 2.33 33.44
C GLN A 563 -11.28 3.56 32.61
N TRP A 564 -11.77 4.73 33.03
CA TRP A 564 -11.45 5.99 32.35
C TRP A 564 -9.96 6.29 32.40
N SER A 565 -9.32 6.06 33.53
CA SER A 565 -7.87 6.26 33.71
C SER A 565 -7.04 5.33 32.81
N ARG A 566 -7.47 4.06 32.65
CA ARG A 566 -6.80 3.11 31.75
C ARG A 566 -6.92 3.55 30.30
N LEU A 567 -8.12 3.95 29.87
CA LEU A 567 -8.34 4.42 28.50
C LEU A 567 -7.57 5.71 28.23
N PHE A 568 -7.60 6.67 29.15
CA PHE A 568 -6.78 7.89 29.06
C PHE A 568 -5.30 7.57 28.89
N TYR A 569 -4.78 6.62 29.66
CA TYR A 569 -3.39 6.19 29.55
C TYR A 569 -3.09 5.57 28.15
N CYS A 570 -3.95 4.70 27.63
CA CYS A 570 -3.78 4.11 26.29
C CYS A 570 -3.74 5.19 25.20
N ILE A 571 -4.63 6.18 25.28
CA ILE A 571 -4.69 7.30 24.32
C ILE A 571 -3.46 8.20 24.47
N TYR A 572 -3.02 8.47 25.69
CA TYR A 572 -1.79 9.22 25.96
C TYR A 572 -0.59 8.53 25.31
N VAL A 573 -0.43 7.22 25.49
CA VAL A 573 0.67 6.47 24.86
C VAL A 573 0.59 6.56 23.33
N ASN A 574 -0.58 6.33 22.74
CA ASN A 574 -0.73 6.38 21.29
C ASN A 574 -0.47 7.77 20.70
N ARG A 575 -0.99 8.85 21.33
CA ARG A 575 -0.91 10.21 20.79
C ARG A 575 0.39 10.93 21.07
N TYR A 576 1.00 10.68 22.21
CA TYR A 576 2.18 11.45 22.61
C TYR A 576 3.46 10.62 22.59
N VAL A 577 3.40 9.38 23.05
CA VAL A 577 4.61 8.55 23.13
C VAL A 577 4.94 7.93 21.77
N LEU A 578 3.97 7.28 21.14
CA LEU A 578 4.18 6.63 19.84
C LEU A 578 4.27 7.61 18.68
N ASP A 579 3.55 8.75 18.71
CA ASP A 579 3.69 9.78 17.68
C ASP A 579 5.06 10.46 17.76
N LYS A 580 5.58 10.71 18.97
CA LYS A 580 6.95 11.22 19.13
C LYS A 580 8.01 10.23 18.62
N LEU A 581 7.80 8.93 18.84
CA LEU A 581 8.66 7.89 18.30
C LEU A 581 8.60 7.85 16.77
N GLU A 582 7.41 8.01 16.19
CA GLU A 582 7.19 8.07 14.75
C GLU A 582 7.86 9.30 14.11
N ASP A 583 7.73 10.48 14.71
CA ASP A 583 8.42 11.69 14.25
C ASP A 583 9.94 11.47 14.22
N SER A 584 10.49 10.81 15.23
CA SER A 584 11.92 10.46 15.28
C SER A 584 12.30 9.43 14.21
N ARG A 585 11.42 8.48 13.90
CA ARG A 585 11.58 7.48 12.82
C ARG A 585 11.57 8.14 11.44
N ILE A 586 10.66 9.07 11.22
CA ILE A 586 10.57 9.85 9.98
C ILE A 586 11.83 10.68 9.76
N ALA A 587 12.37 11.32 10.82
CA ALA A 587 13.62 12.08 10.74
C ALA A 587 14.79 11.21 10.27
N ILE A 588 14.95 10.01 10.83
CA ILE A 588 15.97 9.04 10.39
C ILE A 588 15.75 8.64 8.93
N HIS A 589 14.52 8.28 8.58
CA HIS A 589 14.20 7.86 7.21
C HIS A 589 14.52 8.98 6.20
N HIS A 590 14.20 10.23 6.55
CA HIS A 590 14.51 11.40 5.73
C HIS A 590 16.02 11.59 5.59
N THR A 591 16.78 11.46 6.69
CA THR A 591 18.24 11.53 6.68
C THR A 591 18.86 10.43 5.81
N LEU A 592 18.41 9.18 5.98
CA LEU A 592 18.86 8.04 5.17
C LEU A 592 18.50 8.18 3.68
N SER A 593 17.32 8.73 3.37
CA SER A 593 16.82 8.87 1.99
C SER A 593 17.50 10.02 1.24
N ASN A 594 17.86 11.10 1.92
CA ASN A 594 18.52 12.27 1.34
C ASN A 594 20.03 12.13 1.24
N MET A 595 20.61 11.04 1.73
CA MET A 595 22.04 10.81 1.65
C MET A 595 22.46 10.32 0.28
N GLY A 596 23.06 11.22 -0.51
CA GLY A 596 24.09 10.83 -1.47
C GLY A 596 25.26 10.18 -0.71
N GLN A 597 26.27 9.71 -1.37
CA GLN A 597 27.38 8.85 -0.89
C GLN A 597 27.91 9.12 0.53
N PRO A 598 28.31 8.08 1.28
CA PRO A 598 28.86 8.20 2.62
C PRO A 598 30.17 9.01 2.64
N SER A 599 30.24 10.01 3.52
CA SER A 599 31.47 10.66 3.95
C SER A 599 31.63 10.42 5.45
N GLU A 600 32.85 10.45 5.99
CA GLU A 600 33.10 10.25 7.45
C GLU A 600 32.25 11.20 8.31
N GLU A 601 32.05 12.45 7.89
CA GLU A 601 31.17 13.40 8.58
C GLU A 601 29.70 12.97 8.55
N ARG A 602 29.25 12.35 7.45
CA ARG A 602 27.86 11.87 7.31
C ARG A 602 27.62 10.57 8.06
N GLU A 603 28.57 9.67 8.11
CA GLU A 603 28.51 8.48 8.96
C GLU A 603 28.37 8.86 10.43
N GLY A 604 29.10 9.88 10.89
CA GLY A 604 28.98 10.43 12.22
C GLY A 604 27.59 11.01 12.52
N LEU A 605 26.98 11.71 11.54
CA LEU A 605 25.62 12.23 11.67
C LEU A 605 24.57 11.12 11.71
N ILE A 606 24.67 10.10 10.85
CA ILE A 606 23.78 8.93 10.87
C ILE A 606 23.88 8.21 12.21
N GLN A 607 25.09 7.97 12.70
CA GLN A 607 25.30 7.33 14.00
C GLN A 607 24.67 8.13 15.13
N LEU A 608 24.82 9.45 15.12
CA LEU A 608 24.23 10.34 16.13
C LEU A 608 22.68 10.31 16.08
N GLU A 609 22.10 10.38 14.89
CA GLU A 609 20.64 10.33 14.72
C GLU A 609 20.06 8.95 15.09
N LEU A 610 20.71 7.87 14.68
CA LEU A 610 20.33 6.51 15.10
C LEU A 610 20.45 6.33 16.60
N GLN A 611 21.50 6.85 17.21
CA GLN A 611 21.65 6.82 18.67
C GLN A 611 20.55 7.64 19.36
N THR A 612 20.22 8.82 18.84
CA THR A 612 19.12 9.66 19.35
C THR A 612 17.78 8.95 19.22
N TYR A 613 17.53 8.29 18.09
CA TYR A 613 16.33 7.50 17.89
C TYR A 613 16.23 6.32 18.88
N LEU A 614 17.30 5.54 19.02
CA LEU A 614 17.33 4.40 19.95
C LEU A 614 17.12 4.84 21.42
N GLN A 615 17.65 6.00 21.79
CA GLN A 615 17.35 6.62 23.08
C GLN A 615 15.87 7.02 23.22
N THR A 616 15.29 7.55 22.14
CA THR A 616 13.86 7.89 22.10
C THR A 616 13.00 6.64 22.20
N LEU A 617 13.33 5.58 21.45
CA LEU A 617 12.67 4.28 21.53
C LEU A 617 12.72 3.70 22.97
N GLN A 618 13.90 3.71 23.57
CA GLN A 618 14.11 3.21 24.92
C GLN A 618 13.32 4.03 25.97
N ALA A 619 13.32 5.36 25.83
CA ALA A 619 12.55 6.25 26.69
C ALA A 619 11.03 5.99 26.51
N SER A 620 10.56 5.87 25.28
CA SER A 620 9.17 5.56 24.98
C SER A 620 8.73 4.24 25.59
N ILE A 621 9.52 3.17 25.47
CA ILE A 621 9.21 1.88 26.10
C ILE A 621 9.21 1.98 27.63
N LYS A 622 10.09 2.78 28.23
CA LYS A 622 10.11 3.01 29.69
C LYS A 622 8.86 3.72 30.19
N GLU A 623 8.26 4.59 29.38
CA GLU A 623 6.98 5.25 29.70
C GLU A 623 5.77 4.33 29.56
N MET A 624 5.92 3.17 28.90
CA MET A 624 4.84 2.22 28.65
C MET A 624 4.70 1.20 29.79
N ASN A 625 3.47 0.78 30.06
CA ASN A 625 3.22 -0.32 30.98
C ASN A 625 3.45 -1.67 30.28
N ILE A 626 4.64 -2.26 30.49
CA ILE A 626 5.04 -3.54 29.87
C ILE A 626 4.13 -4.69 30.33
N GLU A 627 3.56 -4.64 31.54
CA GLU A 627 2.63 -5.66 32.01
C GLU A 627 1.30 -5.61 31.23
N ALA A 628 0.79 -4.43 30.96
CA ALA A 628 -0.39 -4.27 30.11
C ALA A 628 -0.13 -4.74 28.68
N ILE A 629 1.05 -4.43 28.11
CA ILE A 629 1.47 -4.95 26.81
C ILE A 629 1.50 -6.48 26.79
N GLY A 630 1.94 -7.11 27.90
CA GLY A 630 2.01 -8.55 28.05
C GLY A 630 0.66 -9.28 28.01
N MET A 631 -0.45 -8.56 28.18
CA MET A 631 -1.80 -9.17 28.04
C MET A 631 -2.18 -9.40 26.59
N VAL A 632 -1.53 -8.72 25.64
CA VAL A 632 -1.90 -8.72 24.21
C VAL A 632 -0.75 -9.22 23.31
N ALA A 633 0.50 -9.03 23.74
CA ALA A 633 1.70 -9.40 23.00
C ALA A 633 2.25 -10.77 23.42
N ASN A 634 3.01 -11.41 22.54
CA ASN A 634 3.68 -12.68 22.85
C ASN A 634 4.90 -12.48 23.78
N GLU A 635 5.29 -13.55 24.46
CA GLU A 635 6.37 -13.54 25.47
C GLU A 635 7.73 -13.14 24.87
N ASN A 636 8.01 -13.55 23.63
CA ASN A 636 9.27 -13.21 22.93
C ASN A 636 9.41 -11.71 22.73
N PHE A 637 8.30 -11.03 22.38
CA PHE A 637 8.29 -9.57 22.21
C PHE A 637 8.47 -8.85 23.56
N ILE A 638 7.83 -9.32 24.61
CA ILE A 638 8.01 -8.76 25.95
C ILE A 638 9.47 -8.89 26.42
N ASN A 639 10.10 -10.01 26.16
CA ASN A 639 11.52 -10.21 26.46
C ASN A 639 12.41 -9.26 25.64
N LEU A 640 12.08 -9.03 24.37
CA LEU A 640 12.76 -8.04 23.51
C LEU A 640 12.62 -6.62 24.07
N LEU A 641 11.42 -6.20 24.50
CA LEU A 641 11.21 -4.88 25.10
C LEU A 641 12.01 -4.71 26.39
N LYS A 642 12.03 -5.71 27.26
CA LYS A 642 12.83 -5.72 28.49
C LYS A 642 14.33 -5.62 28.17
N TRP A 643 14.80 -6.31 27.15
CA TRP A 643 16.17 -6.22 26.70
C TRP A 643 16.50 -4.80 26.17
N ILE A 644 15.64 -4.21 25.32
CA ILE A 644 15.83 -2.83 24.83
C ILE A 644 15.95 -1.84 26.00
N VAL A 645 15.10 -1.97 27.00
CA VAL A 645 15.11 -1.06 28.16
C VAL A 645 16.38 -1.18 29.00
N ASN A 646 16.90 -2.40 29.16
CA ASN A 646 17.96 -2.66 30.14
C ASN A 646 19.39 -2.71 29.52
N GLU A 647 19.52 -3.13 28.28
CA GLU A 647 20.80 -3.50 27.68
C GLU A 647 21.15 -2.77 26.37
N ALA A 648 20.17 -2.15 25.69
CA ALA A 648 20.40 -1.55 24.37
C ALA A 648 21.44 -0.42 24.39
N ASP A 649 21.65 0.27 25.51
CA ASP A 649 22.67 1.33 25.64
C ASP A 649 24.12 0.82 25.52
N ARG A 650 24.31 -0.50 25.58
CA ARG A 650 25.67 -1.10 25.63
C ARG A 650 26.10 -1.77 24.32
N HIS A 651 25.18 -2.08 23.43
CA HIS A 651 25.47 -2.84 22.21
C HIS A 651 24.64 -2.35 21.01
N TYR A 652 25.01 -1.18 20.45
CA TYR A 652 24.45 -0.74 19.19
C TYR A 652 25.16 -1.44 18.02
N GLU A 653 24.51 -2.40 17.39
CA GLU A 653 24.98 -3.02 16.15
C GLU A 653 24.60 -2.16 14.93
N LEU A 654 25.09 -0.92 14.90
CA LEU A 654 24.74 0.07 13.85
C LEU A 654 25.14 -0.37 12.43
N ASN A 655 26.06 -1.35 12.31
CA ASN A 655 26.47 -1.93 11.03
C ASN A 655 25.67 -3.18 10.64
N ASN A 656 24.72 -3.63 11.47
CA ASN A 656 23.87 -4.79 11.22
C ASN A 656 22.52 -4.34 10.66
N GLY A 657 22.30 -4.51 9.35
CA GLY A 657 21.07 -4.08 8.68
C GLY A 657 19.81 -4.80 9.19
N GLU A 658 19.92 -6.03 9.69
CA GLU A 658 18.80 -6.77 10.27
C GLU A 658 18.43 -6.21 11.65
N TYR A 659 19.40 -5.91 12.48
CA TYR A 659 19.20 -5.22 13.76
C TYR A 659 18.53 -3.85 13.56
N LEU A 660 19.01 -3.05 12.61
CA LEU A 660 18.43 -1.73 12.31
C LEU A 660 16.99 -1.85 11.80
N LYS A 661 16.71 -2.81 10.92
CA LYS A 661 15.35 -3.09 10.46
C LYS A 661 14.45 -3.43 11.64
N GLN A 662 14.88 -4.33 12.52
CA GLN A 662 14.11 -4.71 13.70
C GLN A 662 13.83 -3.51 14.61
N MET A 663 14.83 -2.68 14.93
CA MET A 663 14.67 -1.56 15.86
C MET A 663 13.89 -0.37 15.26
N VAL A 664 14.06 -0.09 13.96
CA VAL A 664 13.47 1.10 13.32
C VAL A 664 12.10 0.81 12.69
N ILE A 665 11.83 -0.43 12.30
CA ILE A 665 10.59 -0.80 11.61
C ILE A 665 9.77 -1.76 12.46
N ASP A 666 10.28 -2.95 12.73
CA ASP A 666 9.45 -4.03 13.25
C ASP A 666 8.96 -3.77 14.69
N VAL A 667 9.82 -3.23 15.56
CA VAL A 667 9.46 -2.94 16.98
C VAL A 667 8.46 -1.79 17.09
N PRO A 668 8.65 -0.62 16.45
CA PRO A 668 7.66 0.47 16.53
C PRO A 668 6.30 0.11 15.93
N ASP A 669 6.28 -0.58 14.79
CA ASP A 669 5.04 -0.97 14.14
C ASP A 669 4.25 -1.96 15.01
N TYR A 670 4.93 -2.93 15.61
CA TYR A 670 4.28 -3.89 16.51
C TYR A 670 3.85 -3.24 17.83
N LEU A 671 4.63 -2.30 18.39
CA LEU A 671 4.22 -1.51 19.56
C LEU A 671 2.92 -0.75 19.29
N ARG A 672 2.81 -0.10 18.12
CA ARG A 672 1.60 0.63 17.73
C ARG A 672 0.42 -0.32 17.58
N GLU A 673 0.61 -1.46 16.93
CA GLU A 673 -0.43 -2.48 16.80
C GLU A 673 -0.94 -2.98 18.18
N VAL A 674 -0.04 -3.31 19.08
CA VAL A 674 -0.38 -3.77 20.44
C VAL A 674 -1.14 -2.69 21.21
N HIS A 675 -0.67 -1.44 21.17
CA HIS A 675 -1.36 -0.34 21.86
C HIS A 675 -2.72 -0.01 21.26
N ASN A 676 -2.89 -0.12 19.94
CA ASN A 676 -4.19 0.02 19.31
C ASN A 676 -5.17 -1.07 19.77
N ARG A 677 -4.69 -2.31 19.91
CA ARG A 677 -5.51 -3.41 20.46
C ARG A 677 -5.88 -3.18 21.92
N LEU A 678 -4.94 -2.71 22.75
CA LEU A 678 -5.20 -2.35 24.16
C LEU A 678 -6.23 -1.22 24.25
N GLN A 679 -6.03 -0.13 23.51
CA GLN A 679 -6.96 1.01 23.48
C GLN A 679 -8.36 0.55 23.08
N TYR A 680 -8.48 -0.22 22.01
CA TYR A 680 -9.75 -0.74 21.54
C TYR A 680 -10.45 -1.63 22.59
N GLY A 681 -9.70 -2.46 23.32
CA GLY A 681 -10.21 -3.27 24.41
C GLY A 681 -10.77 -2.44 25.56
N GLU A 682 -10.06 -1.39 25.97
CA GLU A 682 -10.49 -0.47 27.03
C GLU A 682 -11.70 0.38 26.59
N GLU A 683 -11.72 0.82 25.31
CA GLU A 683 -12.87 1.52 24.71
C GLU A 683 -14.12 0.64 24.70
N LEU A 684 -14.01 -0.62 24.28
CA LEU A 684 -15.13 -1.56 24.29
C LEU A 684 -15.66 -1.81 25.71
N GLN A 685 -14.78 -1.88 26.69
CA GLN A 685 -15.20 -2.06 28.07
C GLN A 685 -15.96 -0.84 28.58
N LEU A 686 -15.48 0.37 28.32
CA LEU A 686 -16.17 1.61 28.65
C LEU A 686 -17.52 1.73 27.92
N TYR A 687 -17.56 1.36 26.63
CA TYR A 687 -18.79 1.31 25.86
C TYR A 687 -19.84 0.38 26.46
N ARG A 688 -19.45 -0.83 26.88
CA ARG A 688 -20.37 -1.79 27.52
C ARG A 688 -20.93 -1.23 28.84
N MET A 689 -20.08 -0.55 29.62
CA MET A 689 -20.52 0.10 30.88
C MET A 689 -21.50 1.25 30.55
N LEU A 690 -21.19 2.10 29.60
CA LEU A 690 -22.06 3.19 29.17
C LEU A 690 -23.39 2.69 28.64
N LYS A 691 -23.37 1.69 27.75
CA LYS A 691 -24.58 1.07 27.16
C LYS A 691 -25.50 0.42 28.19
N ALA A 692 -24.93 -0.06 29.29
CA ALA A 692 -25.72 -0.69 30.37
C ALA A 692 -26.57 0.32 31.16
N ILE A 693 -26.21 1.60 31.16
CA ILE A 693 -26.87 2.67 31.93
C ILE A 693 -27.58 3.71 31.05
N ASP A 694 -27.32 3.73 29.72
CA ASP A 694 -27.89 4.63 28.71
C ASP A 694 -29.07 4.00 27.97
#